data_0f7ae39c30c6a805456880a5ca1b68d7
#
_entry.id   0f7ae39c30c6a805456880a5ca1b68d7
#
_cell.length_a   1.000
_cell.length_b   1.000
_cell.length_c   1.000
_cell.angle_alpha   90.00
_cell.angle_beta   90.00
_cell.angle_gamma   90.00
#
_symmetry.space_group_name_H-M   'P 1'
#
loop_
_entity.id
_entity.type
_entity.pdbx_description
1 polymer ?
#
loop_
_entity_poly.entity_id
_entity_poly.type
_entity_poly.pdbx_seq_one_letter_code
_entity_poly.pdbx_strand_id
1 'polypeptide(L)'
;MKRWQKVVLFGLGLMALATSLQFAREAWKQRPVWAELQVSEPLQKPAQFVFGAYALHWSGQTFELVASANPDKSLWSTTGGFLAAGIGAADVEEHRGAFFVDEQRKLLCTQQRLERIEVNADKVALRGHLSCGYGRSVGYALIFQADETRGVRFALALDDPELNRLYLSWSRDEDEHFFGFGEQFSRFDLAGERLPILVMEQGIGRGLQPITLGADISARAGGKWWSSYAPVPFYLTSKLRSFFSDSSAYQVVDMRDSQRIQLEVHDGSLLGHIYQGDSPASLIEAHTSVVGRMPPLPAWTQQGAIVGLQGGTAKVKEALAQLDAGQVPLAGVWLQDWVGQRTTSFGKQLWWNWTLDTAHYPDWKAFNQQLAERNIRTLAYVNPFLVDVSRKAGASRNLYQEALSKGYLVVDQHHQPLDLLNTSFSAGLVDITHPPARAWLKQVLKDEMLAAGFSGWMADFSEALPFDSQLANGEPAALAHNRFPEQWAALNREVIDEVGGQGELFFFTRAGFSRSPGLTTSMWLGDQLVSWDAQDGLHSALLGLLSGGLSGFSLNHSDIGGYTTIANPLKNYFRSEELLLRWMEFSAFTSLYRSHEGNRPDDNQQVYSSVAATRHFARFARIFAALAPYRAELMAQASQQGLPLVRPLWMHYPDDLANIRELPRSFLLGEQVLLAPVLEPGITRLDVQLPTGRWTHLWSGKV
;
A
#
# COMPACT_ATOMS: atom_id res chain seq x y z
N MET A 1 -23.77 47.10 -15.72
CA MET A 1 -23.05 45.87 -16.12
C MET A 1 -23.10 45.73 -17.64
N LYS A 2 -21.94 45.66 -18.29
CA LYS A 2 -21.86 45.46 -19.76
C LYS A 2 -22.45 44.08 -20.15
N ARG A 3 -23.08 43.97 -21.31
CA ARG A 3 -23.75 42.73 -21.78
C ARG A 3 -22.84 41.48 -21.65
N TRP A 4 -21.54 41.62 -21.81
CA TRP A 4 -20.51 40.61 -21.67
C TRP A 4 -20.39 40.11 -20.21
N GLN A 5 -20.48 41.00 -19.19
CA GLN A 5 -20.44 40.61 -17.79
C GLN A 5 -21.65 39.76 -17.37
N LYS A 6 -22.83 39.99 -17.98
CA LYS A 6 -24.03 39.15 -17.76
C LYS A 6 -23.85 37.76 -18.36
N VAL A 7 -23.21 37.66 -19.54
CA VAL A 7 -22.94 36.36 -20.20
C VAL A 7 -21.92 35.55 -19.39
N VAL A 8 -20.86 36.19 -18.91
CA VAL A 8 -19.84 35.52 -18.04
C VAL A 8 -20.45 35.06 -16.70
N LEU A 9 -21.24 35.91 -16.04
CA LEU A 9 -21.92 35.53 -14.79
C LEU A 9 -22.96 34.41 -15.01
N PHE A 10 -23.67 34.42 -16.11
CA PHE A 10 -24.60 33.34 -16.48
C PHE A 10 -23.86 32.05 -16.77
N GLY A 11 -22.73 32.10 -17.50
CA GLY A 11 -21.87 30.95 -17.76
C GLY A 11 -21.27 30.36 -16.48
N LEU A 12 -20.77 31.20 -15.56
CA LEU A 12 -20.28 30.79 -14.25
C LEU A 12 -21.40 30.18 -13.38
N GLY A 13 -22.62 30.75 -13.45
CA GLY A 13 -23.78 30.20 -12.75
C GLY A 13 -24.19 28.83 -13.26
N LEU A 14 -24.19 28.62 -14.59
CA LEU A 14 -24.46 27.31 -15.19
C LEU A 14 -23.37 26.26 -14.81
N MET A 15 -22.10 26.68 -14.82
CA MET A 15 -20.99 25.83 -14.44
C MET A 15 -21.09 25.42 -12.96
N ALA A 16 -21.39 26.37 -12.08
CA ALA A 16 -21.59 26.10 -10.65
C ALA A 16 -22.80 25.15 -10.42
N LEU A 17 -23.91 25.35 -11.17
CA LEU A 17 -25.07 24.47 -11.09
C LEU A 17 -24.76 23.05 -11.58
N ALA A 18 -24.07 22.92 -12.71
CA ALA A 18 -23.65 21.62 -13.26
C ALA A 18 -22.73 20.88 -12.28
N THR A 19 -21.75 21.59 -11.72
CA THR A 19 -20.85 21.06 -10.69
C THR A 19 -21.62 20.61 -9.44
N SER A 20 -22.57 21.43 -8.96
CA SER A 20 -23.41 21.08 -7.80
C SER A 20 -24.27 19.86 -8.05
N LEU A 21 -24.87 19.73 -9.24
CA LEU A 21 -25.66 18.57 -9.65
C LEU A 21 -24.78 17.31 -9.75
N GLN A 22 -23.57 17.43 -10.24
CA GLN A 22 -22.60 16.32 -10.28
C GLN A 22 -22.22 15.88 -8.88
N PHE A 23 -21.90 16.80 -7.97
CA PHE A 23 -21.62 16.47 -6.57
C PHE A 23 -22.82 15.81 -5.88
N ALA A 24 -24.04 16.30 -6.10
CA ALA A 24 -25.25 15.71 -5.54
C ALA A 24 -25.49 14.29 -6.06
N ARG A 25 -25.23 14.05 -7.35
CA ARG A 25 -25.33 12.72 -7.98
C ARG A 25 -24.29 11.77 -7.40
N GLU A 26 -23.04 12.20 -7.26
CA GLU A 26 -21.99 11.39 -6.66
C GLU A 26 -22.27 11.07 -5.19
N ALA A 27 -22.69 12.05 -4.39
CA ALA A 27 -23.10 11.85 -3.01
C ALA A 27 -24.25 10.84 -2.88
N TRP A 28 -25.23 10.90 -3.83
CA TRP A 28 -26.34 9.95 -3.85
C TRP A 28 -25.89 8.53 -4.20
N LYS A 29 -24.97 8.36 -5.18
CA LYS A 29 -24.39 7.06 -5.53
C LYS A 29 -23.60 6.45 -4.35
N GLN A 30 -22.90 7.30 -3.60
CA GLN A 30 -22.04 6.91 -2.48
C GLN A 30 -22.78 6.79 -1.13
N ARG A 31 -24.11 6.89 -1.11
CA ARG A 31 -24.86 6.70 0.14
C ARG A 31 -24.77 5.26 0.63
N PRO A 32 -24.66 5.05 1.96
CA PRO A 32 -24.68 3.70 2.52
C PRO A 32 -26.03 3.01 2.23
N VAL A 33 -25.99 1.68 2.19
CA VAL A 33 -27.15 0.81 1.98
C VAL A 33 -27.47 0.11 3.30
N TRP A 34 -28.41 0.65 4.08
CA TRP A 34 -28.78 0.07 5.37
C TRP A 34 -29.87 -1.00 5.22
N ALA A 35 -29.73 -2.11 5.95
CA ALA A 35 -30.75 -3.14 6.04
C ALA A 35 -31.78 -2.83 7.14
N GLU A 36 -33.03 -3.23 6.92
CA GLU A 36 -34.10 -3.22 7.92
C GLU A 36 -34.30 -4.65 8.42
N LEU A 37 -34.06 -4.89 9.71
CA LEU A 37 -34.11 -6.23 10.30
C LEU A 37 -35.52 -6.56 10.77
N GLN A 38 -36.02 -7.70 10.33
CA GLN A 38 -37.18 -8.41 10.89
C GLN A 38 -36.69 -9.71 11.53
N VAL A 39 -37.30 -10.07 12.66
CA VAL A 39 -36.87 -11.24 13.44
C VAL A 39 -38.06 -12.18 13.59
N SER A 40 -37.85 -13.46 13.34
CA SER A 40 -38.86 -14.51 13.54
C SER A 40 -39.18 -14.69 15.02
N GLU A 41 -40.43 -15.06 15.34
CA GLU A 41 -40.96 -15.15 16.71
C GLU A 41 -40.03 -15.84 17.74
N PRO A 42 -39.39 -16.99 17.42
CA PRO A 42 -38.52 -17.65 18.41
C PRO A 42 -37.29 -16.82 18.81
N LEU A 43 -36.86 -15.86 17.96
CA LEU A 43 -35.68 -15.03 18.17
C LEU A 43 -36.01 -13.63 18.77
N GLN A 44 -37.25 -13.34 19.09
CA GLN A 44 -37.61 -12.03 19.67
C GLN A 44 -37.18 -11.89 21.14
N LYS A 45 -36.69 -12.97 21.76
CA LYS A 45 -36.20 -12.97 23.13
C LYS A 45 -34.68 -12.94 23.16
N PRO A 46 -34.08 -12.27 24.15
CA PRO A 46 -32.66 -12.33 24.38
C PRO A 46 -32.17 -13.77 24.60
N ALA A 47 -31.01 -14.08 24.08
CA ALA A 47 -30.33 -15.37 24.20
C ALA A 47 -28.80 -15.22 24.11
N GLN A 48 -28.10 -16.22 24.64
CA GLN A 48 -26.66 -16.31 24.53
C GLN A 48 -26.27 -17.63 23.84
N PHE A 49 -25.37 -17.54 22.89
CA PHE A 49 -24.86 -18.67 22.12
C PHE A 49 -23.36 -18.78 22.29
N VAL A 50 -22.89 -19.80 23.03
CA VAL A 50 -21.46 -20.03 23.29
C VAL A 50 -20.88 -20.97 22.25
N PHE A 51 -19.74 -20.61 21.67
CA PHE A 51 -18.99 -21.41 20.68
C PHE A 51 -17.46 -21.22 20.89
N GLY A 52 -16.77 -22.30 21.16
CA GLY A 52 -15.35 -22.23 21.54
C GLY A 52 -15.12 -21.31 22.74
N ALA A 53 -14.17 -20.40 22.60
CA ALA A 53 -13.84 -19.38 23.62
C ALA A 53 -14.68 -18.10 23.52
N TYR A 54 -15.75 -18.07 22.71
CA TYR A 54 -16.54 -16.88 22.40
C TYR A 54 -18.01 -17.08 22.70
N ALA A 55 -18.73 -15.96 22.78
CA ALA A 55 -20.18 -15.95 22.89
C ALA A 55 -20.79 -14.88 21.98
N LEU A 56 -21.93 -15.19 21.41
CA LEU A 56 -22.81 -14.26 20.72
C LEU A 56 -23.98 -13.94 21.65
N HIS A 57 -24.06 -12.70 22.12
CA HIS A 57 -25.17 -12.19 22.92
C HIS A 57 -26.22 -11.62 21.96
N TRP A 58 -27.38 -12.21 21.93
CA TRP A 58 -28.53 -11.76 21.14
C TRP A 58 -29.54 -11.04 21.99
N SER A 59 -29.92 -9.82 21.63
CA SER A 59 -30.87 -8.99 22.39
C SER A 59 -32.37 -9.16 21.97
N GLY A 60 -32.61 -9.82 20.86
CA GLY A 60 -33.88 -9.85 20.14
C GLY A 60 -33.91 -8.95 18.89
N GLN A 61 -32.93 -8.06 18.73
CA GLN A 61 -32.82 -7.11 17.62
C GLN A 61 -31.37 -6.89 17.17
N THR A 62 -30.43 -7.01 18.08
CA THR A 62 -29.00 -6.80 17.85
C THR A 62 -28.20 -7.97 18.39
N PHE A 63 -27.00 -8.17 17.89
CA PHE A 63 -26.07 -9.09 18.52
C PHE A 63 -24.75 -8.42 18.85
N GLU A 64 -24.08 -9.01 19.81
CA GLU A 64 -22.75 -8.63 20.25
C GLU A 64 -21.89 -9.88 20.36
N LEU A 65 -20.69 -9.83 19.77
CA LEU A 65 -19.68 -10.87 19.82
C LEU A 65 -18.66 -10.50 20.90
N VAL A 66 -18.45 -11.40 21.87
CA VAL A 66 -17.51 -11.20 22.97
C VAL A 66 -16.64 -12.43 23.16
N ALA A 67 -15.46 -12.26 23.78
CA ALA A 67 -14.70 -13.38 24.31
C ALA A 67 -15.34 -13.80 25.64
N SER A 68 -15.53 -15.10 25.86
CA SER A 68 -16.14 -15.62 27.11
C SER A 68 -15.32 -15.26 28.36
N ALA A 69 -13.99 -15.10 28.21
CA ALA A 69 -13.10 -14.68 29.30
C ALA A 69 -13.17 -13.17 29.61
N ASN A 70 -13.74 -12.35 28.73
CA ASN A 70 -13.89 -10.90 28.91
C ASN A 70 -15.22 -10.43 28.27
N PRO A 71 -16.36 -10.77 28.90
CA PRO A 71 -17.68 -10.54 28.34
C PRO A 71 -18.07 -9.05 28.26
N ASP A 72 -17.40 -8.17 28.99
CA ASP A 72 -17.66 -6.74 29.01
C ASP A 72 -16.98 -6.00 27.86
N LYS A 73 -16.11 -6.67 27.09
CA LYS A 73 -15.40 -6.10 25.94
C LYS A 73 -15.97 -6.64 24.63
N SER A 74 -16.72 -5.79 23.94
CA SER A 74 -17.25 -6.09 22.61
C SER A 74 -16.14 -6.21 21.58
N LEU A 75 -16.11 -7.32 20.86
CA LEU A 75 -15.24 -7.51 19.70
C LEU A 75 -15.93 -6.98 18.43
N TRP A 76 -17.24 -7.22 18.32
CA TRP A 76 -18.05 -6.80 17.18
C TRP A 76 -19.53 -6.78 17.56
N SER A 77 -20.27 -5.77 17.13
CA SER A 77 -21.70 -5.65 17.48
C SER A 77 -22.50 -4.99 16.38
N THR A 78 -23.84 -5.10 16.44
CA THR A 78 -24.74 -4.50 15.45
C THR A 78 -25.73 -3.56 16.11
N THR A 79 -26.26 -2.61 15.34
CA THR A 79 -27.30 -1.66 15.78
C THR A 79 -28.70 -2.01 15.22
N GLY A 80 -28.84 -3.19 14.59
CA GLY A 80 -30.08 -3.62 13.91
C GLY A 80 -29.76 -4.46 12.69
N GLY A 81 -30.29 -4.11 11.54
CA GLY A 81 -29.99 -4.78 10.28
C GLY A 81 -28.50 -4.71 9.93
N PHE A 82 -27.92 -5.87 9.73
CA PHE A 82 -26.47 -6.01 9.53
C PHE A 82 -26.08 -6.42 8.11
N LEU A 83 -27.02 -6.92 7.30
CA LEU A 83 -26.75 -7.41 5.96
C LEU A 83 -27.77 -6.91 4.95
N ALA A 84 -27.28 -6.28 3.88
CA ALA A 84 -28.00 -6.10 2.63
C ALA A 84 -27.18 -6.69 1.48
N ALA A 85 -27.82 -6.94 0.35
CA ALA A 85 -27.17 -7.44 -0.85
C ALA A 85 -27.71 -6.77 -2.10
N GLY A 86 -27.11 -7.01 -3.25
CA GLY A 86 -27.61 -6.44 -4.49
C GLY A 86 -26.94 -6.95 -5.75
N ILE A 87 -27.47 -6.45 -6.88
CA ILE A 87 -26.85 -6.58 -8.18
C ILE A 87 -26.33 -5.20 -8.59
N GLY A 88 -25.05 -5.12 -8.92
CA GLY A 88 -24.41 -3.93 -9.42
C GLY A 88 -23.59 -4.21 -10.68
N ALA A 89 -23.23 -3.15 -11.38
CA ALA A 89 -22.22 -3.16 -12.43
C ALA A 89 -21.31 -1.96 -12.23
N ALA A 90 -20.02 -2.22 -12.13
CA ALA A 90 -19.00 -1.19 -12.08
C ALA A 90 -18.46 -0.95 -13.48
N ASP A 91 -18.48 0.29 -13.94
CA ASP A 91 -17.69 0.75 -15.08
C ASP A 91 -16.33 1.21 -14.52
N VAL A 92 -15.26 0.53 -14.92
CA VAL A 92 -13.92 0.76 -14.38
C VAL A 92 -12.98 1.14 -15.52
N GLU A 93 -12.57 2.39 -15.49
CA GLU A 93 -11.59 2.92 -16.46
C GLU A 93 -10.19 2.90 -15.84
N GLU A 94 -9.24 2.29 -16.55
CA GLU A 94 -7.80 2.35 -16.22
C GLU A 94 -7.14 3.51 -17.01
N HIS A 95 -6.28 4.27 -16.36
CA HIS A 95 -5.43 5.26 -17.01
C HIS A 95 -4.09 5.38 -16.31
N ARG A 96 -3.02 4.85 -16.91
CA ARG A 96 -1.64 4.89 -16.38
C ARG A 96 -1.51 4.34 -14.96
N GLY A 97 -2.21 3.26 -14.67
CA GLY A 97 -2.25 2.62 -13.35
C GLY A 97 -3.22 3.26 -12.35
N ALA A 98 -3.84 4.39 -12.69
CA ALA A 98 -4.94 4.95 -11.91
C ALA A 98 -6.29 4.37 -12.36
N PHE A 99 -7.19 4.13 -11.40
CA PHE A 99 -8.49 3.52 -11.67
C PHE A 99 -9.64 4.45 -11.25
N PHE A 100 -10.66 4.50 -12.10
CA PHE A 100 -11.87 5.28 -11.88
C PHE A 100 -13.07 4.33 -11.90
N VAL A 101 -13.70 4.14 -10.75
CA VAL A 101 -14.82 3.20 -10.58
C VAL A 101 -16.14 3.97 -10.54
N ASP A 102 -17.03 3.73 -11.49
CA ASP A 102 -18.40 4.24 -11.50
C ASP A 102 -19.39 3.10 -11.28
N GLU A 103 -19.90 3.00 -10.06
CA GLU A 103 -20.83 1.95 -9.64
C GLU A 103 -22.28 2.27 -10.02
N GLN A 104 -22.95 1.30 -10.61
CA GLN A 104 -24.37 1.35 -10.96
C GLN A 104 -25.12 0.26 -10.19
N ARG A 105 -25.84 0.64 -9.14
CA ARG A 105 -26.70 -0.26 -8.36
C ARG A 105 -27.98 -0.55 -9.13
N LYS A 106 -28.19 -1.81 -9.56
CA LYS A 106 -29.32 -2.25 -10.38
C LYS A 106 -30.47 -2.82 -9.54
N LEU A 107 -30.14 -3.54 -8.46
CA LEU A 107 -31.10 -4.14 -7.54
C LEU A 107 -30.54 -4.05 -6.13
N LEU A 108 -31.40 -3.78 -5.14
CA LEU A 108 -31.04 -3.81 -3.73
C LEU A 108 -32.03 -4.70 -2.96
N CYS A 109 -31.48 -5.50 -2.05
CA CYS A 109 -32.18 -6.40 -1.14
C CYS A 109 -31.90 -5.92 0.29
N THR A 110 -32.74 -5.03 0.82
CA THR A 110 -32.50 -4.35 2.10
C THR A 110 -33.43 -4.81 3.21
N GLN A 111 -34.47 -5.57 2.92
CA GLN A 111 -35.38 -6.14 3.93
C GLN A 111 -34.77 -7.46 4.42
N GLN A 112 -34.07 -7.41 5.54
CA GLN A 112 -33.41 -8.56 6.15
C GLN A 112 -34.36 -9.25 7.12
N ARG A 113 -34.57 -10.56 6.97
CA ARG A 113 -35.26 -11.39 7.94
C ARG A 113 -34.31 -12.41 8.54
N LEU A 114 -34.08 -12.38 9.85
CA LEU A 114 -33.37 -13.40 10.60
C LEU A 114 -34.36 -14.48 11.06
N GLU A 115 -34.10 -15.73 10.65
CA GLU A 115 -35.03 -16.83 10.91
C GLU A 115 -34.54 -17.77 12.00
N ARG A 116 -33.23 -18.02 12.07
CA ARG A 116 -32.66 -18.93 13.07
C ARG A 116 -31.21 -18.58 13.37
N ILE A 117 -30.80 -18.89 14.59
CA ILE A 117 -29.43 -18.90 15.08
C ILE A 117 -29.11 -20.33 15.48
N GLU A 118 -28.15 -20.95 14.82
CA GLU A 118 -27.70 -22.32 15.04
C GLU A 118 -26.34 -22.26 15.73
N VAL A 119 -26.13 -23.06 16.78
CA VAL A 119 -24.86 -23.12 17.50
C VAL A 119 -24.39 -24.56 17.62
N ASN A 120 -23.10 -24.76 17.47
CA ASN A 120 -22.41 -26.01 17.82
C ASN A 120 -21.12 -25.68 18.61
N ALA A 121 -20.26 -26.68 18.85
CA ALA A 121 -19.12 -26.55 19.75
C ALA A 121 -18.18 -25.39 19.40
N ASP A 122 -17.95 -25.10 18.11
CA ASP A 122 -16.97 -24.12 17.60
C ASP A 122 -17.56 -23.04 16.69
N LYS A 123 -18.88 -23.08 16.41
CA LYS A 123 -19.52 -22.19 15.43
C LYS A 123 -20.87 -21.70 15.90
N VAL A 124 -21.21 -20.47 15.48
CA VAL A 124 -22.57 -19.95 15.49
C VAL A 124 -22.92 -19.43 14.10
N ALA A 125 -24.12 -19.79 13.61
CA ALA A 125 -24.60 -19.42 12.27
C ALA A 125 -25.93 -18.65 12.37
N LEU A 126 -25.97 -17.46 11.80
CA LEU A 126 -27.17 -16.64 11.62
C LEU A 126 -27.69 -16.87 10.20
N ARG A 127 -28.92 -17.39 10.08
CA ARG A 127 -29.54 -17.72 8.79
C ARG A 127 -30.87 -17.04 8.61
N GLY A 128 -31.17 -16.62 7.41
CA GLY A 128 -32.40 -15.96 7.06
C GLY A 128 -32.48 -15.62 5.59
N HIS A 129 -33.32 -14.65 5.26
CA HIS A 129 -33.55 -14.19 3.90
C HIS A 129 -33.44 -12.68 3.77
N LEU A 130 -33.04 -12.25 2.57
CA LEU A 130 -33.07 -10.86 2.12
C LEU A 130 -34.19 -10.74 1.08
N SER A 131 -35.14 -9.83 1.30
CA SER A 131 -36.15 -9.50 0.28
C SER A 131 -35.69 -8.34 -0.57
N CYS A 132 -35.79 -8.54 -1.88
CA CYS A 132 -35.47 -7.56 -2.90
C CYS A 132 -36.76 -7.00 -3.51
N GLY A 133 -36.65 -5.96 -4.29
CA GLY A 133 -37.75 -5.51 -5.15
C GLY A 133 -38.29 -6.65 -6.04
N TYR A 134 -39.50 -6.49 -6.50
CA TYR A 134 -40.18 -7.42 -7.42
C TYR A 134 -40.41 -8.84 -6.86
N GLY A 135 -40.49 -9.00 -5.53
CA GLY A 135 -40.81 -10.27 -4.88
C GLY A 135 -39.69 -11.31 -4.86
N ARG A 136 -38.44 -10.95 -5.24
CA ARG A 136 -37.26 -11.82 -5.13
C ARG A 136 -36.88 -11.95 -3.65
N SER A 137 -36.55 -13.14 -3.21
CA SER A 137 -36.06 -13.45 -1.87
C SER A 137 -34.83 -14.34 -1.98
N VAL A 138 -33.79 -14.06 -1.20
CA VAL A 138 -32.47 -14.69 -1.28
C VAL A 138 -32.04 -15.11 0.11
N GLY A 139 -31.71 -16.37 0.30
CA GLY A 139 -31.19 -16.89 1.56
C GLY A 139 -29.77 -16.43 1.82
N TYR A 140 -29.45 -16.23 3.10
CA TYR A 140 -28.09 -15.92 3.54
C TYR A 140 -27.67 -16.77 4.74
N ALA A 141 -26.35 -16.92 4.87
CA ALA A 141 -25.73 -17.48 6.06
C ALA A 141 -24.52 -16.60 6.46
N LEU A 142 -24.54 -16.06 7.68
CA LEU A 142 -23.39 -15.47 8.34
C LEU A 142 -22.95 -16.43 9.46
N ILE A 143 -21.75 -16.95 9.33
CA ILE A 143 -21.20 -17.98 10.22
C ILE A 143 -19.99 -17.39 10.93
N PHE A 144 -19.95 -17.44 12.25
CA PHE A 144 -18.80 -17.17 13.07
C PHE A 144 -18.21 -18.47 13.59
N GLN A 145 -16.91 -18.62 13.49
CA GLN A 145 -16.17 -19.80 13.96
C GLN A 145 -15.02 -19.35 14.83
N ALA A 146 -14.88 -19.97 16.01
CA ALA A 146 -13.72 -19.77 16.87
C ALA A 146 -12.44 -20.19 16.13
N ASP A 147 -11.42 -19.36 16.17
CA ASP A 147 -10.12 -19.58 15.52
C ASP A 147 -9.02 -19.65 16.60
N GLU A 148 -8.11 -20.63 16.46
CA GLU A 148 -6.98 -20.81 17.35
C GLU A 148 -5.98 -19.63 17.33
N THR A 149 -6.04 -18.77 16.32
CA THR A 149 -5.20 -17.59 16.12
C THR A 149 -5.61 -16.37 16.94
N ARG A 150 -6.39 -16.56 18.01
CA ARG A 150 -6.88 -15.51 18.94
C ARG A 150 -7.95 -14.60 18.36
N GLY A 151 -8.92 -15.16 17.65
CA GLY A 151 -10.01 -14.39 17.09
C GLY A 151 -11.18 -15.24 16.65
N VAL A 152 -12.01 -14.65 15.84
CA VAL A 152 -13.17 -15.29 15.22
C VAL A 152 -13.05 -15.13 13.71
N ARG A 153 -13.09 -16.24 12.98
CA ARG A 153 -13.32 -16.22 11.54
C ARG A 153 -14.81 -16.03 11.28
N PHE A 154 -15.14 -15.29 10.23
CA PHE A 154 -16.50 -15.25 9.72
C PHE A 154 -16.56 -15.61 8.24
N ALA A 155 -17.69 -16.19 7.84
CA ALA A 155 -18.03 -16.48 6.47
C ALA A 155 -19.45 -15.99 6.20
N LEU A 156 -19.62 -15.22 5.14
CA LEU A 156 -20.91 -14.75 4.65
C LEU A 156 -21.11 -15.25 3.22
N ALA A 157 -22.26 -15.91 2.98
CA ALA A 157 -22.61 -16.40 1.67
C ALA A 157 -24.11 -16.16 1.40
N LEU A 158 -24.43 -15.94 0.13
CA LEU A 158 -25.78 -15.88 -0.41
C LEU A 158 -26.06 -17.16 -1.21
N ASP A 159 -27.31 -17.59 -1.28
CA ASP A 159 -27.73 -18.75 -2.07
C ASP A 159 -28.06 -18.42 -3.55
N ASP A 160 -27.93 -17.14 -3.91
CA ASP A 160 -28.17 -16.63 -5.26
C ASP A 160 -26.88 -16.04 -5.86
N PRO A 161 -26.26 -16.71 -6.85
CA PRO A 161 -24.98 -16.29 -7.44
C PRO A 161 -25.08 -15.04 -8.34
N GLU A 162 -26.27 -14.56 -8.66
CA GLU A 162 -26.42 -13.32 -9.42
C GLU A 162 -26.19 -12.07 -8.55
N LEU A 163 -26.33 -12.20 -7.21
CA LEU A 163 -26.03 -11.09 -6.31
C LEU A 163 -24.51 -10.98 -6.14
N ASN A 164 -23.98 -9.88 -6.64
CA ASN A 164 -22.57 -9.60 -6.71
C ASN A 164 -22.17 -8.36 -5.91
N ARG A 165 -23.02 -7.94 -4.95
CA ARG A 165 -22.76 -6.86 -4.00
C ARG A 165 -23.23 -7.29 -2.61
N LEU A 166 -22.33 -7.15 -1.65
CA LEU A 166 -22.62 -7.31 -0.23
C LEU A 166 -22.45 -5.99 0.51
N TYR A 167 -23.34 -5.71 1.45
CA TYR A 167 -23.29 -4.57 2.36
C TYR A 167 -23.40 -5.09 3.78
N LEU A 168 -22.23 -5.27 4.44
CA LEU A 168 -22.15 -5.73 5.83
C LEU A 168 -22.01 -4.52 6.75
N SER A 169 -22.81 -4.43 7.80
CA SER A 169 -22.84 -3.27 8.69
C SER A 169 -22.71 -3.68 10.16
N TRP A 170 -21.95 -2.88 10.91
CA TRP A 170 -21.74 -3.07 12.35
C TRP A 170 -21.62 -1.74 13.08
N SER A 171 -21.68 -1.78 14.42
CA SER A 171 -21.62 -0.60 15.26
C SER A 171 -20.19 -0.09 15.45
N ARG A 172 -20.06 1.19 15.71
CA ARG A 172 -18.87 1.86 16.23
C ARG A 172 -19.23 2.81 17.35
N ASP A 173 -18.26 3.15 18.19
CA ASP A 173 -18.40 4.23 19.15
C ASP A 173 -18.09 5.59 18.50
N GLU A 174 -18.73 6.67 18.95
CA GLU A 174 -18.57 8.00 18.39
C GLU A 174 -17.11 8.52 18.55
N ASP A 175 -16.45 8.14 19.66
CA ASP A 175 -15.07 8.51 20.01
C ASP A 175 -14.02 7.47 19.53
N GLU A 176 -14.42 6.52 18.68
CA GLU A 176 -13.53 5.46 18.19
C GLU A 176 -12.71 5.93 16.98
N HIS A 177 -11.39 5.78 17.07
CA HIS A 177 -10.42 6.09 16.02
C HIS A 177 -10.02 4.81 15.28
N PHE A 178 -9.75 4.94 13.96
CA PHE A 178 -9.50 3.81 13.05
C PHE A 178 -8.16 3.96 12.34
N PHE A 179 -7.30 2.96 12.47
CA PHE A 179 -5.93 2.95 11.96
C PHE A 179 -5.65 1.71 11.11
N GLY A 180 -4.59 1.77 10.29
CA GLY A 180 -4.20 0.69 9.40
C GLY A 180 -4.64 0.94 7.96
N PHE A 181 -5.37 0.01 7.36
CA PHE A 181 -5.83 0.03 5.97
C PHE A 181 -4.70 0.05 4.93
N GLY A 182 -3.54 -0.53 5.25
CA GLY A 182 -2.36 -0.49 4.40
C GLY A 182 -1.64 0.84 4.46
N GLU A 183 -0.95 1.21 3.39
CA GLU A 183 -0.27 2.51 3.29
C GLU A 183 -1.26 3.62 3.02
N GLN A 184 -1.40 4.54 3.97
CA GLN A 184 -2.24 5.74 3.87
C GLN A 184 -1.36 6.99 3.98
N PHE A 185 -1.53 7.93 3.06
CA PHE A 185 -0.58 9.04 2.90
C PHE A 185 -1.12 10.41 3.29
N SER A 186 -2.44 10.55 3.41
CA SER A 186 -3.09 11.84 3.68
C SER A 186 -3.73 11.93 5.05
N ARG A 187 -4.04 10.79 5.65
CA ARG A 187 -4.74 10.67 6.93
C ARG A 187 -4.18 9.51 7.72
N PHE A 188 -4.08 9.67 9.03
CA PHE A 188 -3.66 8.60 9.94
C PHE A 188 -4.87 7.98 10.64
N ASP A 189 -5.76 8.81 11.22
CA ASP A 189 -7.08 8.40 11.69
C ASP A 189 -8.09 8.51 10.54
N LEU A 190 -8.80 7.42 10.29
CA LEU A 190 -9.78 7.31 9.20
C LEU A 190 -11.23 7.36 9.68
N ALA A 191 -11.46 7.69 10.96
CA ALA A 191 -12.81 7.90 11.48
C ALA A 191 -13.53 9.01 10.71
N GLY A 192 -14.77 8.75 10.29
CA GLY A 192 -15.59 9.70 9.52
C GLY A 192 -15.33 9.71 8.01
N GLU A 193 -14.46 8.82 7.51
CA GLU A 193 -14.13 8.74 6.09
C GLU A 193 -14.85 7.60 5.35
N ARG A 194 -14.89 7.71 4.03
CA ARG A 194 -15.28 6.64 3.13
C ARG A 194 -14.04 6.22 2.31
N LEU A 195 -13.54 5.02 2.58
CA LEU A 195 -12.28 4.53 2.07
C LEU A 195 -12.50 3.40 1.05
N PRO A 196 -12.25 3.64 -0.24
CA PRO A 196 -12.10 2.56 -1.22
C PRO A 196 -10.81 1.76 -0.96
N ILE A 197 -10.91 0.44 -1.06
CA ILE A 197 -9.78 -0.49 -1.01
C ILE A 197 -9.51 -0.94 -2.44
N LEU A 198 -8.53 -0.30 -3.08
CA LEU A 198 -8.18 -0.49 -4.47
C LEU A 198 -6.70 -0.21 -4.66
N VAL A 199 -5.96 -1.23 -5.06
CA VAL A 199 -4.55 -1.09 -5.42
C VAL A 199 -4.45 -0.27 -6.70
N MET A 200 -3.69 0.84 -6.68
CA MET A 200 -3.56 1.72 -7.84
C MET A 200 -2.37 2.66 -7.73
N GLU A 201 -1.99 3.24 -8.85
CA GLU A 201 -1.05 4.37 -8.89
C GLU A 201 -1.51 5.49 -7.93
N GLN A 202 -0.60 5.94 -7.06
CA GLN A 202 -0.95 6.96 -6.05
C GLN A 202 -1.19 8.35 -6.64
N GLY A 203 -0.64 8.62 -7.83
CA GLY A 203 -0.75 9.89 -8.54
C GLY A 203 0.16 11.00 -7.99
N ILE A 204 0.06 12.19 -8.57
CA ILE A 204 0.87 13.37 -8.26
C ILE A 204 0.05 14.33 -7.39
N GLY A 205 0.53 14.64 -6.20
CA GLY A 205 -0.24 15.35 -5.18
C GLY A 205 -1.43 14.51 -4.70
N ARG A 206 -2.24 15.04 -3.80
CA ARG A 206 -3.46 14.35 -3.34
C ARG A 206 -4.58 15.34 -3.02
N GLY A 207 -5.81 14.94 -3.35
CA GLY A 207 -7.00 15.74 -3.09
C GLY A 207 -7.03 17.06 -3.86
N LEU A 208 -7.63 18.09 -3.27
CA LEU A 208 -7.87 19.38 -3.93
C LEU A 208 -6.65 20.32 -3.82
N GLN A 209 -5.51 19.93 -4.34
CA GLN A 209 -4.29 20.75 -4.37
C GLN A 209 -4.02 21.29 -5.79
N PRO A 210 -3.37 22.46 -5.94
CA PRO A 210 -3.04 22.99 -7.27
C PRO A 210 -2.18 22.05 -8.10
N ILE A 211 -1.25 21.32 -7.48
CA ILE A 211 -0.41 20.34 -8.19
C ILE A 211 -1.23 19.16 -8.68
N THR A 212 -2.16 18.65 -7.87
CA THR A 212 -3.07 17.55 -8.22
C THR A 212 -3.96 17.95 -9.38
N LEU A 213 -4.58 19.14 -9.30
CA LEU A 213 -5.42 19.66 -10.37
C LEU A 213 -4.63 19.87 -11.67
N GLY A 214 -3.41 20.37 -11.59
CA GLY A 214 -2.51 20.50 -12.75
C GLY A 214 -2.16 19.15 -13.37
N ALA A 215 -1.88 18.13 -12.57
CA ALA A 215 -1.61 16.78 -13.01
C ALA A 215 -2.84 16.13 -13.66
N ASP A 216 -4.04 16.36 -13.10
CA ASP A 216 -5.30 15.86 -13.67
C ASP A 216 -5.60 16.51 -15.03
N ILE A 217 -5.49 17.82 -15.14
CA ILE A 217 -5.76 18.54 -16.41
C ILE A 217 -4.77 18.14 -17.49
N SER A 218 -3.50 17.96 -17.15
CA SER A 218 -2.45 17.67 -18.14
C SER A 218 -2.33 16.19 -18.53
N ALA A 219 -2.62 15.28 -17.60
CA ALA A 219 -2.28 13.87 -17.77
C ALA A 219 -3.25 12.89 -17.08
N ARG A 220 -4.33 13.35 -16.44
CA ARG A 220 -5.22 12.56 -15.57
C ARG A 220 -4.43 11.76 -14.51
N ALA A 221 -3.37 12.36 -13.97
CA ALA A 221 -2.42 11.71 -13.07
C ALA A 221 -2.43 12.29 -11.64
N GLY A 222 -3.46 13.05 -11.26
CA GLY A 222 -3.63 13.55 -9.90
C GLY A 222 -4.08 12.47 -8.93
N GLY A 223 -3.48 12.44 -7.74
CA GLY A 223 -3.83 11.49 -6.69
C GLY A 223 -5.09 11.89 -5.93
N LYS A 224 -5.84 10.89 -5.47
CA LYS A 224 -6.93 11.08 -4.51
C LYS A 224 -6.36 10.94 -3.10
N TRP A 225 -7.02 11.50 -2.08
CA TRP A 225 -6.54 11.40 -0.72
C TRP A 225 -6.34 9.95 -0.23
N TRP A 226 -7.07 9.01 -0.81
CA TRP A 226 -7.04 7.58 -0.49
C TRP A 226 -6.26 6.73 -1.52
N SER A 227 -5.73 7.30 -2.60
CA SER A 227 -4.94 6.54 -3.58
C SER A 227 -3.70 5.94 -2.93
N SER A 228 -3.50 4.64 -3.12
CA SER A 228 -2.41 3.88 -2.52
C SER A 228 -1.97 2.73 -3.40
N TYR A 229 -0.66 2.46 -3.42
CA TYR A 229 -0.10 1.25 -4.01
C TYR A 229 -0.38 0.00 -3.18
N ALA A 230 -0.58 0.16 -1.87
CA ALA A 230 -0.68 -0.97 -0.94
C ALA A 230 -1.79 -0.77 0.11
N PRO A 231 -3.07 -0.63 -0.32
CA PRO A 231 -4.20 -0.64 0.59
C PRO A 231 -4.46 -2.06 1.09
N VAL A 232 -4.91 -2.19 2.35
CA VAL A 232 -5.24 -3.48 2.97
C VAL A 232 -6.59 -3.36 3.66
N PRO A 233 -7.55 -4.28 3.47
CA PRO A 233 -8.86 -4.26 4.13
C PRO A 233 -8.78 -4.78 5.59
N PHE A 234 -7.81 -4.26 6.32
CA PHE A 234 -7.57 -4.53 7.74
C PHE A 234 -7.45 -3.22 8.51
N TYR A 235 -8.12 -3.14 9.65
CA TYR A 235 -7.95 -2.05 10.60
C TYR A 235 -7.92 -2.55 12.04
N LEU A 236 -7.35 -1.72 12.89
CA LEU A 236 -7.46 -1.79 14.35
C LEU A 236 -7.89 -0.42 14.88
N THR A 237 -8.52 -0.42 16.07
CA THR A 237 -9.10 0.80 16.64
C THR A 237 -8.52 1.18 17.99
N SER A 238 -8.78 2.43 18.41
CA SER A 238 -8.44 2.92 19.75
C SER A 238 -9.15 2.16 20.87
N LYS A 239 -10.23 1.43 20.56
CA LYS A 239 -10.95 0.55 21.48
C LYS A 239 -10.44 -0.90 21.46
N LEU A 240 -9.30 -1.14 20.75
CA LEU A 240 -8.72 -2.47 20.55
C LEU A 240 -9.71 -3.46 19.92
N ARG A 241 -10.48 -3.00 18.97
CA ARG A 241 -11.26 -3.80 18.03
C ARG A 241 -10.47 -3.91 16.71
N SER A 242 -10.72 -4.96 15.96
CA SER A 242 -10.12 -5.11 14.64
C SER A 242 -11.04 -5.87 13.72
N PHE A 243 -10.87 -5.66 12.43
CA PHE A 243 -11.60 -6.34 11.38
C PHE A 243 -10.70 -6.53 10.18
N PHE A 244 -10.74 -7.71 9.59
CA PHE A 244 -10.05 -8.04 8.35
C PHE A 244 -11.00 -8.70 7.37
N SER A 245 -11.13 -8.13 6.18
CA SER A 245 -11.82 -8.73 5.04
C SER A 245 -10.82 -9.53 4.20
N ASP A 246 -10.97 -10.84 4.12
CA ASP A 246 -10.11 -11.72 3.29
C ASP A 246 -10.71 -11.86 1.88
N SER A 247 -11.03 -10.73 1.25
CA SER A 247 -11.52 -10.65 -0.13
C SER A 247 -10.59 -9.75 -0.95
N SER A 248 -10.29 -10.17 -2.17
CA SER A 248 -9.52 -9.38 -3.14
C SER A 248 -10.39 -8.55 -4.09
N ALA A 249 -11.70 -8.67 -4.02
CA ALA A 249 -12.62 -7.81 -4.77
C ALA A 249 -12.44 -6.33 -4.39
N TYR A 250 -12.86 -5.42 -5.26
CA TYR A 250 -13.01 -4.02 -4.89
C TYR A 250 -13.95 -3.88 -3.68
N GLN A 251 -13.54 -3.09 -2.70
CA GLN A 251 -14.28 -2.88 -1.46
C GLN A 251 -14.32 -1.41 -1.09
N VAL A 252 -15.32 -1.03 -0.29
CA VAL A 252 -15.40 0.31 0.30
C VAL A 252 -15.78 0.19 1.76
N VAL A 253 -14.97 0.77 2.65
CA VAL A 253 -15.30 0.91 4.07
C VAL A 253 -15.84 2.32 4.31
N ASP A 254 -17.11 2.42 4.65
CA ASP A 254 -17.78 3.69 4.95
C ASP A 254 -17.95 3.87 6.46
N MET A 255 -17.17 4.80 7.02
CA MET A 255 -17.14 5.14 8.45
C MET A 255 -17.73 6.53 8.73
N ARG A 256 -18.46 7.12 7.78
CA ARG A 256 -19.02 8.48 7.90
C ARG A 256 -20.17 8.59 8.91
N ASP A 257 -20.90 7.51 9.14
CA ASP A 257 -21.91 7.46 10.19
C ASP A 257 -21.21 7.33 11.55
N SER A 258 -21.64 8.10 12.57
CA SER A 258 -20.98 8.15 13.88
C SER A 258 -21.23 6.91 14.75
N GLN A 259 -22.22 6.08 14.41
CA GLN A 259 -22.63 4.90 15.16
C GLN A 259 -22.44 3.59 14.39
N ARG A 260 -22.25 3.66 13.08
CA ARG A 260 -22.20 2.48 12.20
C ARG A 260 -21.09 2.57 11.17
N ILE A 261 -20.56 1.41 10.85
CA ILE A 261 -19.66 1.19 9.71
C ILE A 261 -20.38 0.34 8.69
N GLN A 262 -20.13 0.56 7.42
CA GLN A 262 -20.56 -0.33 6.35
C GLN A 262 -19.38 -0.74 5.49
N LEU A 263 -19.25 -2.03 5.23
CA LEU A 263 -18.39 -2.59 4.21
C LEU A 263 -19.23 -2.95 2.98
N GLU A 264 -18.96 -2.31 1.86
CA GLU A 264 -19.45 -2.69 0.53
C GLU A 264 -18.40 -3.57 -0.14
N VAL A 265 -18.79 -4.75 -0.62
CA VAL A 265 -17.90 -5.67 -1.33
C VAL A 265 -18.48 -6.00 -2.70
N HIS A 266 -17.68 -5.92 -3.75
CA HIS A 266 -18.08 -6.27 -5.10
C HIS A 266 -17.90 -7.76 -5.37
N ASP A 267 -18.55 -8.58 -4.53
CA ASP A 267 -18.62 -10.03 -4.58
C ASP A 267 -19.92 -10.51 -3.92
N GLY A 268 -20.35 -11.72 -4.20
CA GLY A 268 -21.50 -12.40 -3.58
C GLY A 268 -21.17 -13.18 -2.30
N SER A 269 -19.89 -13.20 -1.91
CA SER A 269 -19.40 -13.90 -0.71
C SER A 269 -18.32 -13.09 0.00
N LEU A 270 -18.13 -13.36 1.29
CA LEU A 270 -17.11 -12.69 2.09
C LEU A 270 -16.58 -13.62 3.17
N LEU A 271 -15.26 -13.71 3.25
CA LEU A 271 -14.53 -14.31 4.36
C LEU A 271 -13.80 -13.21 5.13
N GLY A 272 -13.53 -13.44 6.41
CA GLY A 272 -12.74 -12.47 7.17
C GLY A 272 -12.49 -12.91 8.61
N HIS A 273 -11.86 -12.00 9.36
CA HIS A 273 -11.46 -12.23 10.74
C HIS A 273 -11.79 -11.01 11.62
N ILE A 274 -12.15 -11.29 12.86
CA ILE A 274 -12.28 -10.35 13.95
C ILE A 274 -11.29 -10.80 15.01
N TYR A 275 -10.19 -10.04 15.18
CA TYR A 275 -9.15 -10.44 16.12
C TYR A 275 -9.46 -9.94 17.54
N GLN A 276 -8.97 -10.68 18.51
CA GLN A 276 -8.98 -10.31 19.93
C GLN A 276 -7.57 -9.97 20.38
N GLY A 277 -7.43 -8.88 21.11
CA GLY A 277 -6.16 -8.47 21.71
C GLY A 277 -6.39 -7.47 22.85
N ASP A 278 -5.35 -7.31 23.67
CA ASP A 278 -5.29 -6.37 24.79
C ASP A 278 -4.37 -5.18 24.52
N SER A 279 -3.76 -5.15 23.35
CA SER A 279 -2.89 -4.09 22.87
C SER A 279 -2.91 -4.00 21.34
N PRO A 280 -2.49 -2.88 20.73
CA PRO A 280 -2.30 -2.80 19.29
C PRO A 280 -1.32 -3.85 18.77
N ALA A 281 -0.26 -4.14 19.52
CA ALA A 281 0.74 -5.14 19.17
C ALA A 281 0.14 -6.55 19.03
N SER A 282 -0.72 -6.95 19.99
CA SER A 282 -1.36 -8.28 19.94
C SER A 282 -2.35 -8.41 18.77
N LEU A 283 -3.03 -7.33 18.37
CA LEU A 283 -3.89 -7.32 17.19
C LEU A 283 -3.10 -7.44 15.88
N ILE A 284 -1.95 -6.75 15.77
CA ILE A 284 -1.03 -6.87 14.63
C ILE A 284 -0.45 -8.28 14.56
N GLU A 285 -0.05 -8.84 15.71
CA GLU A 285 0.47 -10.22 15.79
C GLU A 285 -0.57 -11.24 15.34
N ALA A 286 -1.82 -11.10 15.77
CA ALA A 286 -2.92 -11.95 15.34
C ALA A 286 -3.17 -11.84 13.84
N HIS A 287 -3.23 -10.62 13.29
CA HIS A 287 -3.41 -10.39 11.86
C HIS A 287 -2.27 -10.99 11.04
N THR A 288 -1.03 -10.70 11.40
CA THR A 288 0.15 -11.16 10.65
C THR A 288 0.39 -12.66 10.76
N SER A 289 -0.15 -13.32 11.79
CA SER A 289 -0.16 -14.80 11.86
C SER A 289 -1.01 -15.44 10.76
N VAL A 290 -2.00 -14.71 10.22
CA VAL A 290 -2.90 -15.16 9.13
C VAL A 290 -2.35 -14.77 7.76
N VAL A 291 -1.86 -13.53 7.60
CA VAL A 291 -1.45 -13.00 6.28
C VAL A 291 0.03 -13.20 5.98
N GLY A 292 0.83 -13.59 6.98
CA GLY A 292 2.26 -13.78 6.87
C GLY A 292 3.07 -12.60 7.43
N ARG A 293 4.39 -12.79 7.51
CA ARG A 293 5.35 -11.85 8.13
C ARG A 293 6.57 -11.68 7.26
N MET A 294 7.13 -10.48 7.25
CA MET A 294 8.34 -10.18 6.50
C MET A 294 9.57 -10.86 7.12
N PRO A 295 10.44 -11.50 6.32
CA PRO A 295 11.70 -12.04 6.82
C PRO A 295 12.68 -10.92 7.18
N PRO A 296 13.67 -11.18 8.06
CA PRO A 296 14.74 -10.23 8.30
C PRO A 296 15.49 -9.90 7.01
N LEU A 297 15.89 -8.64 6.84
CA LEU A 297 16.73 -8.23 5.72
C LEU A 297 18.15 -8.82 5.86
N PRO A 298 18.85 -9.04 4.73
CA PRO A 298 20.25 -9.46 4.76
C PRO A 298 21.12 -8.51 5.59
N ALA A 299 22.00 -9.05 6.42
CA ALA A 299 22.83 -8.27 7.36
C ALA A 299 23.66 -7.18 6.67
N TRP A 300 24.11 -7.40 5.42
CA TRP A 300 24.88 -6.44 4.66
C TRP A 300 24.09 -5.14 4.39
N THR A 301 22.76 -5.18 4.26
CA THR A 301 21.91 -4.00 4.05
C THR A 301 21.96 -3.00 5.20
N GLN A 302 22.41 -3.45 6.38
CA GLN A 302 22.47 -2.66 7.61
C GLN A 302 23.85 -2.02 7.85
N GLN A 303 24.82 -2.24 6.96
CA GLN A 303 26.21 -1.78 7.13
C GLN A 303 26.46 -0.36 6.66
N GLY A 304 25.52 0.24 5.94
CA GLY A 304 25.65 1.60 5.38
C GLY A 304 24.53 1.95 4.43
N ALA A 305 24.77 2.95 3.60
CA ALA A 305 23.80 3.43 2.62
C ALA A 305 23.72 2.53 1.38
N ILE A 306 22.53 2.42 0.82
CA ILE A 306 22.30 1.94 -0.55
C ILE A 306 22.04 3.19 -1.40
N VAL A 307 22.95 3.50 -2.33
CA VAL A 307 22.86 4.72 -3.13
C VAL A 307 22.29 4.38 -4.51
N GLY A 308 21.13 4.99 -4.84
CA GLY A 308 20.56 4.92 -6.17
C GLY A 308 21.34 5.83 -7.12
N LEU A 309 21.90 5.25 -8.20
CA LEU A 309 22.66 5.94 -9.22
C LEU A 309 22.19 5.52 -10.61
N GLN A 310 22.28 6.44 -11.58
CA GLN A 310 21.92 6.21 -12.97
C GLN A 310 22.83 7.03 -13.91
N GLY A 311 22.84 6.70 -15.19
CA GLY A 311 23.62 7.41 -16.22
C GLY A 311 24.82 6.66 -16.73
N GLY A 312 24.92 5.35 -16.46
CA GLY A 312 25.96 4.46 -16.95
C GLY A 312 27.26 4.49 -16.14
N THR A 313 28.20 3.61 -16.51
CA THR A 313 29.42 3.35 -15.72
C THR A 313 30.23 4.60 -15.39
N ALA A 314 30.37 5.55 -16.32
CA ALA A 314 31.21 6.74 -16.12
C ALA A 314 30.63 7.65 -15.01
N LYS A 315 29.34 7.98 -15.10
CA LYS A 315 28.65 8.81 -14.10
C LYS A 315 28.60 8.14 -12.74
N VAL A 316 28.37 6.82 -12.72
CA VAL A 316 28.35 6.05 -11.46
C VAL A 316 29.73 6.09 -10.78
N LYS A 317 30.82 5.92 -11.53
CA LYS A 317 32.21 6.02 -10.99
C LYS A 317 32.52 7.43 -10.46
N GLU A 318 32.04 8.48 -11.13
CA GLU A 318 32.21 9.85 -10.67
C GLU A 318 31.48 10.09 -9.33
N ALA A 319 30.22 9.68 -9.24
CA ALA A 319 29.45 9.79 -8.00
C ALA A 319 30.08 8.99 -6.85
N LEU A 320 30.55 7.77 -7.12
CA LEU A 320 31.26 6.95 -6.14
C LEU A 320 32.53 7.61 -5.64
N ALA A 321 33.32 8.25 -6.52
CA ALA A 321 34.53 8.97 -6.11
C ALA A 321 34.22 10.13 -5.14
N GLN A 322 33.09 10.84 -5.34
CA GLN A 322 32.63 11.90 -4.42
C GLN A 322 32.17 11.33 -3.07
N LEU A 323 31.45 10.22 -3.09
CA LEU A 323 31.00 9.52 -1.88
C LEU A 323 32.19 8.97 -1.07
N ASP A 324 33.22 8.43 -1.77
CA ASP A 324 34.48 7.96 -1.17
C ASP A 324 35.24 9.10 -0.53
N ALA A 325 35.37 10.25 -1.22
CA ALA A 325 36.00 11.45 -0.65
C ALA A 325 35.26 11.96 0.61
N GLY A 326 33.95 11.78 0.68
CA GLY A 326 33.10 12.04 1.86
C GLY A 326 33.15 10.97 2.93
N GLN A 327 33.84 9.85 2.69
CA GLN A 327 33.89 8.68 3.59
C GLN A 327 32.52 8.14 3.95
N VAL A 328 31.62 8.03 2.97
CA VAL A 328 30.28 7.47 3.15
C VAL A 328 30.38 5.95 3.30
N PRO A 329 29.88 5.34 4.37
CA PRO A 329 29.78 3.89 4.46
C PRO A 329 28.70 3.41 3.48
N LEU A 330 29.10 2.64 2.47
CA LEU A 330 28.24 2.10 1.44
C LEU A 330 28.01 0.61 1.66
N ALA A 331 26.76 0.21 1.72
CA ALA A 331 26.33 -1.19 1.68
C ALA A 331 26.04 -1.66 0.25
N GLY A 332 25.51 -0.76 -0.58
CA GLY A 332 25.19 -1.09 -1.95
C GLY A 332 25.05 0.11 -2.89
N VAL A 333 25.02 -0.20 -4.17
CA VAL A 333 24.70 0.72 -5.27
C VAL A 333 23.51 0.13 -6.04
N TRP A 334 22.44 0.88 -6.09
CA TRP A 334 21.26 0.50 -6.85
C TRP A 334 21.27 1.18 -8.22
N LEU A 335 21.32 0.38 -9.28
CA LEU A 335 21.41 0.81 -10.66
C LEU A 335 20.08 0.55 -11.37
N GLN A 336 19.14 1.50 -11.27
CA GLN A 336 17.82 1.30 -11.89
C GLN A 336 17.91 1.19 -13.41
N ASP A 337 18.86 1.90 -14.06
CA ASP A 337 19.02 1.95 -15.51
C ASP A 337 20.02 0.92 -16.09
N TRP A 338 20.22 -0.21 -15.38
CA TRP A 338 21.09 -1.30 -15.86
C TRP A 338 20.67 -1.85 -17.23
N VAL A 339 19.42 -1.68 -17.60
CA VAL A 339 18.80 -2.06 -18.88
C VAL A 339 18.88 -0.96 -19.94
N GLY A 340 19.58 0.13 -19.65
CA GLY A 340 19.65 1.33 -20.49
C GLY A 340 18.48 2.29 -20.25
N GLN A 341 18.70 3.53 -20.69
CA GLN A 341 17.86 4.69 -20.39
C GLN A 341 17.36 5.37 -21.65
N ARG A 342 16.19 5.97 -21.57
CA ARG A 342 15.60 6.88 -22.57
C ARG A 342 15.07 8.12 -21.88
N THR A 343 14.90 9.22 -22.65
CA THR A 343 14.29 10.45 -22.16
C THR A 343 12.86 10.55 -22.68
N THR A 344 11.91 10.81 -21.81
CA THR A 344 10.48 11.01 -22.10
C THR A 344 10.02 12.38 -21.60
N SER A 345 8.74 12.72 -21.77
CA SER A 345 8.17 13.94 -21.21
C SER A 345 8.21 13.98 -19.68
N PHE A 346 8.21 12.83 -19.01
CA PHE A 346 8.28 12.71 -17.56
C PHE A 346 9.72 12.81 -17.00
N GLY A 347 10.73 12.61 -17.85
CA GLY A 347 12.14 12.61 -17.47
C GLY A 347 12.90 11.39 -17.96
N LYS A 348 13.88 10.94 -17.18
CA LYS A 348 14.66 9.72 -17.46
C LYS A 348 13.82 8.50 -17.14
N GLN A 349 13.69 7.58 -18.09
CA GLN A 349 12.97 6.33 -17.96
C GLN A 349 13.75 5.17 -18.55
N LEU A 350 13.41 3.95 -18.14
CA LEU A 350 14.11 2.73 -18.47
C LEU A 350 13.57 2.10 -19.76
N TRP A 351 14.38 1.30 -20.39
CA TRP A 351 13.90 0.32 -21.35
C TRP A 351 13.45 -0.93 -20.60
N TRP A 352 12.15 -1.16 -20.46
CA TRP A 352 11.62 -2.33 -19.76
C TRP A 352 11.83 -3.60 -20.59
N ASN A 353 13.09 -4.05 -20.60
CA ASN A 353 13.56 -5.26 -21.26
C ASN A 353 14.74 -5.76 -20.42
N TRP A 354 14.51 -6.69 -19.55
CA TRP A 354 15.35 -7.08 -18.42
C TRP A 354 16.62 -7.79 -18.86
N THR A 355 17.44 -7.12 -19.62
CA THR A 355 18.77 -7.54 -20.12
C THR A 355 19.77 -6.43 -19.89
N LEU A 356 20.99 -6.79 -19.50
CA LEU A 356 22.06 -5.81 -19.25
C LEU A 356 22.40 -5.02 -20.53
N ASP A 357 22.37 -3.70 -20.45
CA ASP A 357 22.83 -2.82 -21.52
C ASP A 357 24.35 -2.60 -21.42
N THR A 358 25.10 -3.39 -22.18
CA THR A 358 26.57 -3.34 -22.18
C THR A 358 27.14 -2.08 -22.84
N ALA A 359 26.36 -1.34 -23.62
CA ALA A 359 26.76 -0.04 -24.14
C ALA A 359 26.65 1.04 -23.07
N HIS A 360 25.65 0.93 -22.20
CA HIS A 360 25.44 1.85 -21.09
C HIS A 360 26.31 1.52 -19.87
N TYR A 361 26.55 0.22 -19.62
CA TYR A 361 27.45 -0.30 -18.59
C TYR A 361 28.58 -1.17 -19.25
N PRO A 362 29.53 -0.56 -19.97
CA PRO A 362 30.66 -1.30 -20.51
C PRO A 362 31.51 -1.88 -19.36
N ASP A 363 32.18 -3.00 -19.65
CA ASP A 363 33.03 -3.72 -18.69
C ASP A 363 32.35 -4.08 -17.37
N TRP A 364 31.05 -4.35 -17.42
CA TRP A 364 30.21 -4.61 -16.25
C TRP A 364 30.81 -5.61 -15.27
N LYS A 365 31.31 -6.75 -15.77
CA LYS A 365 31.87 -7.80 -14.91
C LYS A 365 33.02 -7.29 -14.06
N ALA A 366 33.96 -6.55 -14.66
CA ALA A 366 35.08 -5.96 -13.94
C ALA A 366 34.66 -4.87 -12.98
N PHE A 367 33.67 -4.06 -13.36
CA PHE A 367 33.11 -3.01 -12.50
C PHE A 367 32.39 -3.60 -11.28
N ASN A 368 31.53 -4.59 -11.49
CA ASN A 368 30.83 -5.27 -10.40
C ASN A 368 31.80 -5.98 -9.44
N GLN A 369 32.86 -6.61 -9.97
CA GLN A 369 33.89 -7.22 -9.15
C GLN A 369 34.65 -6.19 -8.30
N GLN A 370 35.00 -5.03 -8.84
CA GLN A 370 35.64 -3.94 -8.07
C GLN A 370 34.76 -3.47 -6.89
N LEU A 371 33.43 -3.40 -7.07
CA LEU A 371 32.50 -3.07 -5.98
C LEU A 371 32.44 -4.20 -4.94
N ALA A 372 32.36 -5.43 -5.39
CA ALA A 372 32.32 -6.60 -4.51
C ALA A 372 33.58 -6.74 -3.64
N GLU A 373 34.78 -6.46 -4.19
CA GLU A 373 36.07 -6.42 -3.44
C GLU A 373 36.06 -5.38 -2.31
N ARG A 374 35.20 -4.36 -2.43
CA ARG A 374 34.98 -3.32 -1.41
C ARG A 374 33.79 -3.64 -0.49
N ASN A 375 33.20 -4.83 -0.58
CA ASN A 375 31.97 -5.24 0.10
C ASN A 375 30.75 -4.36 -0.27
N ILE A 376 30.73 -3.73 -1.44
CA ILE A 376 29.61 -2.96 -1.95
C ILE A 376 28.81 -3.85 -2.90
N ARG A 377 27.55 -4.11 -2.56
CA ARG A 377 26.65 -4.93 -3.38
C ARG A 377 26.00 -4.08 -4.47
N THR A 378 25.67 -4.70 -5.61
CA THR A 378 24.88 -4.05 -6.66
C THR A 378 23.43 -4.52 -6.63
N LEU A 379 22.50 -3.59 -6.90
CA LEU A 379 21.08 -3.86 -6.97
C LEU A 379 20.53 -3.43 -8.33
N ALA A 380 19.55 -4.19 -8.83
CA ALA A 380 18.86 -3.96 -10.10
C ALA A 380 17.47 -3.34 -9.91
N TYR A 381 16.74 -3.19 -11.02
CA TYR A 381 15.34 -2.79 -11.11
C TYR A 381 14.64 -3.73 -12.08
N VAL A 382 13.46 -4.21 -11.73
CA VAL A 382 12.58 -4.99 -12.60
C VAL A 382 11.12 -4.63 -12.33
N ASN A 383 10.24 -4.90 -13.30
CA ASN A 383 8.80 -4.85 -13.13
C ASN A 383 8.12 -5.90 -14.05
N PRO A 384 6.82 -6.18 -13.93
CA PRO A 384 6.15 -7.19 -14.73
C PRO A 384 5.81 -6.74 -16.16
N PHE A 385 6.21 -5.55 -16.57
CA PHE A 385 5.98 -5.04 -17.92
C PHE A 385 7.15 -5.28 -18.85
N LEU A 386 6.87 -5.35 -20.14
CA LEU A 386 7.86 -5.47 -21.21
C LEU A 386 7.56 -4.46 -22.32
N VAL A 387 8.63 -3.88 -22.86
CA VAL A 387 8.57 -2.95 -23.99
C VAL A 387 9.26 -3.56 -25.20
N ASP A 388 8.70 -3.37 -26.38
CA ASP A 388 9.35 -3.73 -27.63
C ASP A 388 10.61 -2.88 -27.85
N VAL A 389 11.76 -3.55 -27.85
CA VAL A 389 13.09 -2.96 -28.03
C VAL A 389 13.63 -3.11 -29.46
N SER A 390 12.80 -3.44 -30.45
CA SER A 390 13.22 -3.59 -31.86
C SER A 390 13.93 -2.35 -32.40
N ARG A 391 13.64 -1.17 -31.83
CA ARG A 391 14.25 0.11 -32.21
C ARG A 391 15.39 0.56 -31.28
N LYS A 392 15.71 -0.21 -30.24
CA LYS A 392 16.81 0.10 -29.34
C LYS A 392 18.13 -0.39 -29.95
N ALA A 393 19.07 0.53 -30.17
CA ALA A 393 20.39 0.16 -30.65
C ALA A 393 21.10 -0.77 -29.66
N GLY A 394 21.71 -1.84 -30.16
CA GLY A 394 22.47 -2.79 -29.36
C GLY A 394 21.65 -3.77 -28.52
N ALA A 395 20.33 -3.81 -28.69
CA ALA A 395 19.50 -4.80 -28.01
C ALA A 395 19.85 -6.22 -28.53
N SER A 396 20.33 -7.08 -27.65
CA SER A 396 20.69 -8.47 -27.96
C SER A 396 19.50 -9.43 -27.87
N ARG A 397 18.47 -9.06 -27.14
CA ARG A 397 17.29 -9.87 -26.85
C ARG A 397 16.07 -8.96 -26.75
N ASN A 398 14.91 -9.41 -27.18
CA ASN A 398 13.64 -8.67 -27.09
C ASN A 398 12.61 -9.50 -26.33
N LEU A 399 12.51 -9.28 -25.04
CA LEU A 399 11.63 -10.05 -24.15
C LEU A 399 10.15 -9.82 -24.46
N TYR A 400 9.76 -8.64 -24.94
CA TYR A 400 8.40 -8.36 -25.36
C TYR A 400 7.98 -9.27 -26.53
N GLN A 401 8.82 -9.39 -27.57
CA GLN A 401 8.53 -10.25 -28.72
C GLN A 401 8.57 -11.73 -28.37
N GLU A 402 9.43 -12.13 -27.42
CA GLU A 402 9.42 -13.49 -26.89
C GLU A 402 8.11 -13.79 -26.16
N ALA A 403 7.66 -12.90 -25.26
CA ALA A 403 6.42 -13.06 -24.52
C ALA A 403 5.20 -13.05 -25.46
N LEU A 404 5.17 -12.15 -26.43
CA LEU A 404 4.12 -12.03 -27.43
C LEU A 404 3.98 -13.33 -28.24
N SER A 405 5.10 -13.85 -28.77
CA SER A 405 5.11 -15.06 -29.58
C SER A 405 4.66 -16.32 -28.83
N LYS A 406 4.82 -16.33 -27.51
CA LYS A 406 4.45 -17.45 -26.62
C LYS A 406 3.07 -17.27 -25.97
N GLY A 407 2.37 -16.15 -26.20
CA GLY A 407 1.10 -15.84 -25.56
C GLY A 407 1.22 -15.63 -24.04
N TYR A 408 2.29 -14.96 -23.59
CA TYR A 408 2.59 -14.73 -22.17
C TYR A 408 2.14 -13.35 -21.65
N LEU A 409 1.55 -12.53 -22.50
CA LEU A 409 1.02 -11.22 -22.13
C LEU A 409 -0.45 -11.31 -21.73
N VAL A 410 -0.86 -10.46 -20.80
CA VAL A 410 -2.28 -10.24 -20.48
C VAL A 410 -3.02 -9.79 -21.75
N VAL A 411 -4.23 -10.30 -21.95
CA VAL A 411 -5.05 -10.01 -23.16
C VAL A 411 -6.37 -9.35 -22.82
N ASP A 412 -6.95 -8.67 -23.81
CA ASP A 412 -8.29 -8.09 -23.75
C ASP A 412 -9.40 -9.14 -23.97
N GLN A 413 -10.67 -8.70 -23.99
CA GLN A 413 -11.84 -9.53 -24.25
C GLN A 413 -11.83 -10.17 -25.65
N HIS A 414 -11.01 -9.67 -26.58
CA HIS A 414 -10.85 -10.18 -27.95
C HIS A 414 -9.61 -11.06 -28.09
N HIS A 415 -8.97 -11.43 -26.96
CA HIS A 415 -7.72 -12.18 -26.89
C HIS A 415 -6.55 -11.47 -27.62
N GLN A 416 -6.57 -10.12 -27.66
CA GLN A 416 -5.45 -9.35 -28.17
C GLN A 416 -4.58 -8.89 -27.00
N PRO A 417 -3.24 -8.94 -27.13
CA PRO A 417 -2.34 -8.44 -26.10
C PRO A 417 -2.65 -7.01 -25.71
N LEU A 418 -2.73 -6.73 -24.42
CA LEU A 418 -2.96 -5.39 -23.89
C LEU A 418 -1.62 -4.66 -23.76
N ASP A 419 -1.48 -3.57 -24.51
CA ASP A 419 -0.40 -2.59 -24.37
C ASP A 419 -0.89 -1.42 -23.52
N LEU A 420 -0.53 -1.42 -22.24
CA LEU A 420 -0.94 -0.37 -21.31
C LEU A 420 -0.09 0.89 -21.47
N LEU A 421 -0.76 2.05 -21.54
CA LEU A 421 -0.08 3.33 -21.64
C LEU A 421 0.60 3.67 -20.32
N ASN A 422 1.92 3.79 -20.37
CA ASN A 422 2.69 4.47 -19.35
C ASN A 422 2.89 5.94 -19.74
N THR A 423 3.76 6.67 -19.13
CA THR A 423 3.93 8.11 -19.36
C THR A 423 3.80 8.55 -20.82
N SER A 424 4.70 8.14 -21.72
CA SER A 424 4.69 8.45 -23.16
C SER A 424 5.01 7.25 -24.05
N PHE A 425 4.88 6.05 -23.50
CA PHE A 425 5.08 4.78 -24.21
C PHE A 425 4.10 3.73 -23.68
N SER A 426 3.86 2.69 -24.45
CA SER A 426 3.07 1.53 -24.03
C SER A 426 3.96 0.33 -23.72
N ALA A 427 3.47 -0.56 -22.87
CA ALA A 427 4.14 -1.78 -22.45
C ALA A 427 3.14 -2.92 -22.28
N GLY A 428 3.51 -4.14 -22.65
CA GLY A 428 2.73 -5.34 -22.38
C GLY A 428 2.95 -5.85 -20.97
N LEU A 429 1.87 -6.17 -20.27
CA LEU A 429 1.93 -6.78 -18.94
C LEU A 429 2.05 -8.30 -19.06
N VAL A 430 3.04 -8.90 -18.39
CA VAL A 430 3.17 -10.37 -18.36
C VAL A 430 2.06 -10.97 -17.51
N ASP A 431 1.36 -11.96 -18.06
CA ASP A 431 0.37 -12.72 -17.30
C ASP A 431 1.06 -13.73 -16.37
N ILE A 432 1.37 -13.24 -15.16
CA ILE A 432 2.00 -14.09 -14.12
C ILE A 432 1.05 -15.12 -13.49
N THR A 433 -0.23 -15.13 -13.89
CA THR A 433 -1.18 -16.19 -13.55
C THR A 433 -1.04 -17.41 -14.48
N HIS A 434 -0.37 -17.24 -15.64
CA HIS A 434 -0.06 -18.29 -16.59
C HIS A 434 1.21 -19.04 -16.16
N PRO A 435 1.13 -20.32 -15.74
CA PRO A 435 2.29 -21.01 -15.18
C PRO A 435 3.53 -21.04 -16.10
N PRO A 436 3.42 -21.24 -17.44
CA PRO A 436 4.56 -21.15 -18.34
C PRO A 436 5.17 -19.74 -18.41
N ALA A 437 4.36 -18.65 -18.40
CA ALA A 437 4.84 -17.29 -18.41
C ALA A 437 5.58 -16.94 -17.11
N ARG A 438 5.00 -17.37 -15.96
CA ARG A 438 5.62 -17.23 -14.64
C ARG A 438 6.98 -17.94 -14.59
N ALA A 439 7.09 -19.19 -15.04
CA ALA A 439 8.34 -19.92 -15.07
C ALA A 439 9.38 -19.27 -15.99
N TRP A 440 8.95 -18.81 -17.17
CA TRP A 440 9.79 -18.09 -18.12
C TRP A 440 10.34 -16.78 -17.52
N LEU A 441 9.50 -15.97 -16.88
CA LEU A 441 9.94 -14.70 -16.31
C LEU A 441 10.91 -14.91 -15.13
N LYS A 442 10.67 -15.91 -14.26
CA LYS A 442 11.64 -16.31 -13.23
C LYS A 442 12.99 -16.70 -13.84
N GLN A 443 12.98 -17.46 -14.95
CA GLN A 443 14.22 -17.82 -15.63
C GLN A 443 14.94 -16.61 -16.23
N VAL A 444 14.20 -15.64 -16.82
CA VAL A 444 14.76 -14.36 -17.27
C VAL A 444 15.46 -13.63 -16.12
N LEU A 445 14.84 -13.53 -14.95
CA LEU A 445 15.44 -12.86 -13.79
C LEU A 445 16.72 -13.57 -13.31
N LYS A 446 16.76 -14.90 -13.36
CA LYS A 446 17.96 -15.67 -13.00
C LYS A 446 19.08 -15.49 -14.03
N ASP A 447 18.77 -15.64 -15.32
CA ASP A 447 19.79 -15.67 -16.39
C ASP A 447 20.35 -14.28 -16.71
N GLU A 448 19.52 -13.23 -16.60
CA GLU A 448 19.92 -11.86 -16.99
C GLU A 448 20.31 -11.01 -15.78
N MET A 449 19.59 -11.10 -14.68
CA MET A 449 19.82 -10.25 -13.51
C MET A 449 20.78 -10.92 -12.50
N LEU A 450 20.43 -12.10 -11.98
CA LEU A 450 21.27 -12.77 -10.99
C LEU A 450 22.60 -13.22 -11.57
N ALA A 451 22.63 -13.74 -12.80
CA ALA A 451 23.88 -14.10 -13.49
C ALA A 451 24.79 -12.91 -13.78
N ALA A 452 24.23 -11.68 -13.86
CA ALA A 452 25.02 -10.45 -13.93
C ALA A 452 25.63 -10.06 -12.56
N GLY A 453 25.27 -10.74 -11.46
CA GLY A 453 25.85 -10.57 -10.13
C GLY A 453 25.14 -9.56 -9.22
N PHE A 454 23.89 -9.20 -9.52
CA PHE A 454 23.09 -8.37 -8.63
C PHE A 454 22.68 -9.15 -7.36
N SER A 455 22.75 -8.48 -6.21
CA SER A 455 22.44 -9.05 -4.89
C SER A 455 21.10 -8.61 -4.32
N GLY A 456 20.32 -7.82 -5.07
CA GLY A 456 18.99 -7.38 -4.71
C GLY A 456 18.38 -6.56 -5.83
N TRP A 457 17.10 -6.22 -5.72
CA TRP A 457 16.41 -5.43 -6.74
C TRP A 457 15.14 -4.73 -6.24
N MET A 458 14.79 -3.65 -6.91
CA MET A 458 13.45 -3.08 -6.85
C MET A 458 12.54 -3.92 -7.77
N ALA A 459 11.45 -4.46 -7.22
CA ALA A 459 10.40 -5.17 -7.95
C ALA A 459 9.17 -4.25 -8.02
N ASP A 460 9.21 -3.34 -8.99
CA ASP A 460 8.29 -2.21 -9.14
C ASP A 460 6.97 -2.59 -9.82
N PHE A 461 6.01 -1.66 -9.83
CA PHE A 461 4.69 -1.78 -10.47
C PHE A 461 3.85 -2.95 -9.93
N SER A 462 3.00 -3.55 -10.80
CA SER A 462 2.02 -4.62 -10.55
C SER A 462 0.63 -4.17 -10.10
N GLU A 463 0.40 -2.89 -9.88
CA GLU A 463 -0.90 -2.31 -9.51
C GLU A 463 -1.83 -2.05 -10.71
N ALA A 464 -1.36 -2.22 -11.95
CA ALA A 464 -2.06 -1.73 -13.15
C ALA A 464 -2.79 -2.81 -13.95
N LEU A 465 -3.19 -3.94 -13.35
CA LEU A 465 -3.99 -4.96 -14.04
C LEU A 465 -5.40 -4.43 -14.33
N PRO A 466 -5.83 -4.25 -15.60
CA PRO A 466 -7.18 -3.76 -15.91
C PRO A 466 -8.27 -4.77 -15.54
N PHE A 467 -9.44 -4.28 -15.10
CA PHE A 467 -10.56 -5.12 -14.62
C PHE A 467 -11.23 -5.94 -15.73
N ASP A 468 -11.12 -5.49 -16.98
CA ASP A 468 -11.68 -6.14 -18.17
C ASP A 468 -10.69 -7.07 -18.88
N SER A 469 -9.50 -7.28 -18.30
CA SER A 469 -8.52 -8.23 -18.82
C SER A 469 -8.98 -9.68 -18.73
N GLN A 470 -8.43 -10.51 -19.60
CA GLN A 470 -8.54 -11.94 -19.50
C GLN A 470 -7.22 -12.56 -19.05
N LEU A 471 -7.29 -13.38 -18.01
CA LEU A 471 -6.16 -14.08 -17.41
C LEU A 471 -6.16 -15.55 -17.80
N ALA A 472 -4.98 -16.11 -18.00
CA ALA A 472 -4.81 -17.49 -18.45
C ALA A 472 -5.36 -18.53 -17.45
N ASN A 473 -5.40 -18.21 -16.16
CA ASN A 473 -6.01 -19.08 -15.15
C ASN A 473 -7.55 -19.04 -15.12
N GLY A 474 -8.18 -18.19 -15.95
CA GLY A 474 -9.64 -18.05 -16.04
C GLY A 474 -10.28 -17.27 -14.90
N GLU A 475 -9.51 -16.71 -13.97
CA GLU A 475 -10.03 -15.88 -12.91
C GLU A 475 -10.49 -14.51 -13.45
N PRO A 476 -11.64 -13.99 -12.99
CA PRO A 476 -12.04 -12.63 -13.33
C PRO A 476 -11.00 -11.61 -12.87
N ALA A 477 -10.52 -10.77 -13.80
CA ALA A 477 -9.48 -9.77 -13.50
C ALA A 477 -9.91 -8.79 -12.40
N ALA A 478 -11.22 -8.51 -12.28
CA ALA A 478 -11.77 -7.68 -11.19
C ALA A 478 -11.54 -8.28 -9.78
N LEU A 479 -11.42 -9.60 -9.66
CA LEU A 479 -11.06 -10.28 -8.40
C LEU A 479 -9.56 -10.47 -8.25
N ALA A 480 -8.82 -10.56 -9.37
CA ALA A 480 -7.38 -10.73 -9.37
C ALA A 480 -6.63 -9.41 -9.14
N HIS A 481 -7.21 -8.27 -9.49
CA HIS A 481 -6.56 -6.96 -9.54
C HIS A 481 -5.83 -6.60 -8.24
N ASN A 482 -6.53 -6.57 -7.11
CA ASN A 482 -5.94 -6.17 -5.83
C ASN A 482 -4.85 -7.15 -5.35
N ARG A 483 -4.92 -8.43 -5.72
CA ARG A 483 -3.92 -9.43 -5.32
C ARG A 483 -2.84 -9.69 -6.38
N PHE A 484 -2.89 -9.03 -7.54
CA PHE A 484 -1.85 -9.18 -8.55
C PHE A 484 -0.46 -8.77 -8.04
N PRO A 485 -0.31 -7.71 -7.19
CA PRO A 485 0.94 -7.43 -6.49
C PRO A 485 1.45 -8.55 -5.58
N GLU A 486 0.56 -9.30 -4.95
CA GLU A 486 0.95 -10.46 -4.14
C GLU A 486 1.56 -11.57 -5.01
N GLN A 487 0.98 -11.81 -6.20
CA GLN A 487 1.51 -12.78 -7.16
C GLN A 487 2.86 -12.33 -7.72
N TRP A 488 3.07 -11.02 -7.93
CA TRP A 488 4.35 -10.46 -8.34
C TRP A 488 5.40 -10.61 -7.22
N ALA A 489 5.05 -10.29 -5.99
CA ALA A 489 5.93 -10.50 -4.83
C ALA A 489 6.29 -11.98 -4.66
N ALA A 490 5.30 -12.89 -4.79
CA ALA A 490 5.52 -14.33 -4.73
C ALA A 490 6.48 -14.83 -5.82
N LEU A 491 6.36 -14.33 -7.06
CA LEU A 491 7.28 -14.67 -8.15
C LEU A 491 8.71 -14.28 -7.81
N ASN A 492 8.92 -13.05 -7.30
CA ASN A 492 10.25 -12.56 -6.91
C ASN A 492 10.81 -13.34 -5.72
N ARG A 493 9.95 -13.73 -4.76
CA ARG A 493 10.35 -14.59 -3.64
C ARG A 493 10.78 -15.98 -4.10
N GLU A 494 10.02 -16.59 -5.01
CA GLU A 494 10.38 -17.88 -5.61
C GLU A 494 11.73 -17.84 -6.31
N VAL A 495 12.11 -16.72 -6.96
CA VAL A 495 13.44 -16.57 -7.56
C VAL A 495 14.53 -16.67 -6.50
N ILE A 496 14.36 -16.01 -5.34
CA ILE A 496 15.31 -16.11 -4.22
C ILE A 496 15.36 -17.55 -3.67
N ASP A 497 14.21 -18.16 -3.47
CA ASP A 497 14.09 -19.48 -2.87
C ASP A 497 14.70 -20.56 -3.78
N GLU A 498 14.47 -20.48 -5.09
CA GLU A 498 14.97 -21.45 -6.08
C GLU A 498 16.50 -21.39 -6.27
N VAL A 499 17.15 -20.27 -5.96
CA VAL A 499 18.62 -20.16 -6.02
C VAL A 499 19.27 -20.30 -4.64
N GLY A 500 18.51 -20.55 -3.57
CA GLY A 500 19.02 -20.66 -2.20
C GLY A 500 19.57 -19.34 -1.65
N GLY A 501 19.02 -18.20 -2.10
CA GLY A 501 19.51 -16.87 -1.80
C GLY A 501 18.95 -16.23 -0.51
N GLN A 502 18.21 -17.00 0.32
CA GLN A 502 17.63 -16.49 1.57
C GLN A 502 18.72 -15.96 2.51
N GLY A 503 18.50 -14.75 3.04
CA GLY A 503 19.47 -14.09 3.93
C GLY A 503 20.62 -13.37 3.21
N GLU A 504 20.79 -13.55 1.90
CA GLU A 504 21.80 -12.88 1.08
C GLU A 504 21.18 -11.96 0.02
N LEU A 505 20.07 -12.40 -0.60
CA LEU A 505 19.33 -11.65 -1.60
C LEU A 505 18.08 -11.02 -0.97
N PHE A 506 17.66 -9.87 -1.49
CA PHE A 506 16.39 -9.26 -1.12
C PHE A 506 15.81 -8.46 -2.29
N PHE A 507 14.51 -8.24 -2.24
CA PHE A 507 13.82 -7.30 -3.12
C PHE A 507 12.85 -6.43 -2.32
N PHE A 508 12.44 -5.34 -2.92
CA PHE A 508 11.45 -4.44 -2.32
C PHE A 508 10.40 -4.04 -3.35
N THR A 509 9.13 -4.01 -2.90
CA THR A 509 7.96 -3.72 -3.73
C THR A 509 7.27 -2.45 -3.26
N ARG A 510 6.66 -1.67 -4.20
CA ARG A 510 5.77 -0.57 -3.82
C ARG A 510 4.31 -1.03 -3.70
N ALA A 511 3.88 -1.86 -4.64
CA ALA A 511 2.53 -2.37 -4.63
C ALA A 511 2.41 -3.60 -3.73
N GLY A 512 1.29 -3.68 -3.03
CA GLY A 512 0.99 -4.76 -2.09
C GLY A 512 -0.49 -4.85 -1.76
N PHE A 513 -0.87 -5.96 -1.15
CA PHE A 513 -2.21 -6.21 -0.63
C PHE A 513 -2.11 -7.05 0.63
N SER A 514 -3.21 -7.65 1.07
CA SER A 514 -3.36 -8.33 2.37
C SER A 514 -2.24 -9.31 2.72
N ARG A 515 -1.78 -10.14 1.76
CA ARG A 515 -0.80 -11.23 2.01
C ARG A 515 0.64 -10.85 1.63
N SER A 516 0.86 -9.63 1.15
CA SER A 516 2.20 -9.16 0.79
C SER A 516 3.22 -9.25 1.94
N PRO A 517 2.86 -9.08 3.24
CA PRO A 517 3.82 -9.26 4.33
C PRO A 517 4.50 -10.63 4.35
N GLY A 518 3.79 -11.70 3.99
CA GLY A 518 4.36 -13.05 3.91
C GLY A 518 5.20 -13.34 2.67
N LEU A 519 5.15 -12.47 1.67
CA LEU A 519 5.70 -12.69 0.33
C LEU A 519 6.88 -11.78 0.01
N THR A 520 6.79 -10.48 0.30
CA THR A 520 7.85 -9.51 0.04
C THR A 520 8.94 -9.53 1.12
N THR A 521 10.14 -9.10 0.78
CA THR A 521 11.24 -8.97 1.76
C THR A 521 11.31 -7.56 2.36
N SER A 522 10.86 -6.55 1.65
CA SER A 522 10.71 -5.17 2.10
C SER A 522 9.68 -4.44 1.25
N MET A 523 9.14 -3.35 1.77
CA MET A 523 8.31 -2.39 1.02
C MET A 523 9.06 -1.06 0.89
N TRP A 524 8.70 -0.26 -0.12
CA TRP A 524 8.97 1.17 -0.10
C TRP A 524 7.70 1.92 -0.48
N LEU A 525 7.58 3.16 0.00
CA LEU A 525 6.35 3.95 -0.07
C LEU A 525 5.99 4.45 -1.48
N GLY A 526 6.72 4.02 -2.51
CA GLY A 526 6.50 4.46 -3.88
C GLY A 526 7.02 5.87 -4.17
N ASP A 527 6.38 6.56 -5.07
CA ASP A 527 6.89 7.73 -5.80
C ASP A 527 6.50 9.08 -5.15
N GLN A 528 6.90 9.33 -3.88
CA GLN A 528 6.62 10.62 -3.25
C GLN A 528 7.19 11.79 -4.05
N LEU A 529 6.43 12.90 -4.10
CA LEU A 529 6.87 14.16 -4.65
C LEU A 529 8.08 14.70 -3.85
N VAL A 530 9.04 15.31 -4.52
CA VAL A 530 10.21 15.94 -3.90
C VAL A 530 9.82 17.25 -3.20
N SER A 531 9.00 17.15 -2.16
CA SER A 531 8.34 18.27 -1.50
C SER A 531 8.20 18.12 0.01
N TRP A 532 7.84 19.22 0.68
CA TRP A 532 7.47 19.28 2.09
C TRP A 532 5.97 19.03 2.32
N ASP A 533 5.21 18.76 1.25
CA ASP A 533 3.77 18.69 1.34
C ASP A 533 3.31 17.57 2.30
N ALA A 534 2.28 17.85 3.09
CA ALA A 534 1.78 16.92 4.09
C ALA A 534 1.06 15.70 3.48
N GLN A 535 0.59 15.81 2.22
CA GLN A 535 -0.14 14.75 1.57
C GLN A 535 0.66 14.02 0.48
N ASP A 536 1.75 14.66 -0.02
CA ASP A 536 2.65 14.04 -1.01
C ASP A 536 4.05 14.63 -0.87
N GLY A 537 4.87 14.07 0.01
CA GLY A 537 6.22 14.53 0.34
C GLY A 537 6.74 13.87 1.61
N LEU A 538 7.65 14.56 2.32
CA LEU A 538 8.31 14.02 3.51
C LEU A 538 7.33 13.62 4.63
N HIS A 539 6.31 14.45 4.88
CA HIS A 539 5.32 14.13 5.92
C HIS A 539 4.43 12.95 5.55
N SER A 540 4.00 12.85 4.28
CA SER A 540 3.23 11.70 3.81
C SER A 540 4.02 10.40 3.88
N ALA A 541 5.35 10.45 3.72
CA ALA A 541 6.20 9.28 3.92
C ALA A 541 6.14 8.77 5.37
N LEU A 542 6.12 9.66 6.37
CA LEU A 542 5.91 9.27 7.75
C LEU A 542 4.54 8.58 7.94
N LEU A 543 3.47 9.14 7.37
CA LEU A 543 2.12 8.56 7.49
C LEU A 543 2.05 7.16 6.87
N GLY A 544 2.63 6.99 5.67
CA GLY A 544 2.69 5.70 4.97
C GLY A 544 3.45 4.63 5.77
N LEU A 545 4.57 5.00 6.41
CA LEU A 545 5.32 4.08 7.28
C LEU A 545 4.49 3.64 8.49
N LEU A 546 3.80 4.57 9.14
CA LEU A 546 3.02 4.28 10.34
C LEU A 546 1.79 3.43 10.02
N SER A 547 0.99 3.80 9.03
CA SER A 547 -0.23 3.08 8.65
C SER A 547 0.07 1.72 8.04
N GLY A 548 1.06 1.64 7.13
CA GLY A 548 1.53 0.40 6.53
C GLY A 548 2.08 -0.56 7.59
N GLY A 549 2.86 -0.05 8.55
CA GLY A 549 3.39 -0.83 9.66
C GLY A 549 2.29 -1.48 10.51
N LEU A 550 1.22 -0.75 10.82
CA LEU A 550 0.06 -1.28 11.53
C LEU A 550 -0.69 -2.38 10.74
N SER A 551 -0.51 -2.42 9.42
CA SER A 551 -1.14 -3.40 8.52
C SER A 551 -0.23 -4.58 8.16
N GLY A 552 0.94 -4.72 8.81
CA GLY A 552 1.87 -5.83 8.62
C GLY A 552 3.06 -5.53 7.71
N PHE A 553 3.16 -4.34 7.07
CA PHE A 553 4.34 -3.93 6.31
C PHE A 553 5.45 -3.48 7.25
N SER A 554 5.98 -4.44 7.99
CA SER A 554 6.87 -4.20 9.14
C SER A 554 8.25 -3.65 8.75
N LEU A 555 8.75 -3.98 7.53
CA LEU A 555 10.04 -3.54 6.98
C LEU A 555 9.78 -2.63 5.77
N ASN A 556 9.55 -1.35 6.05
CA ASN A 556 9.22 -0.36 5.03
C ASN A 556 10.18 0.84 5.10
N HIS A 557 10.37 1.54 3.97
CA HIS A 557 11.24 2.71 3.86
C HIS A 557 10.75 3.66 2.76
N SER A 558 11.32 4.86 2.69
CA SER A 558 11.09 5.81 1.61
C SER A 558 12.36 6.10 0.82
N ASP A 559 12.21 6.64 -0.38
CA ASP A 559 13.31 7.24 -1.14
C ASP A 559 13.83 8.47 -0.40
N ILE A 560 15.12 8.54 -0.09
CA ILE A 560 15.72 9.73 0.52
C ILE A 560 15.60 10.91 -0.45
N GLY A 561 14.80 11.88 -0.07
CA GLY A 561 14.52 13.07 -0.86
C GLY A 561 13.32 12.99 -1.80
N GLY A 562 12.58 11.87 -1.81
CA GLY A 562 11.47 11.60 -2.73
C GLY A 562 11.95 11.23 -4.14
N TYR A 563 11.00 10.92 -5.03
CA TYR A 563 11.25 10.51 -6.41
C TYR A 563 10.70 11.50 -7.44
N THR A 564 9.41 11.82 -7.35
CA THR A 564 8.70 12.55 -8.39
C THR A 564 9.08 14.02 -8.43
N THR A 565 9.69 14.43 -9.52
CA THR A 565 10.09 15.80 -9.82
C THR A 565 9.26 16.33 -10.97
N ILE A 566 8.62 17.48 -10.77
CA ILE A 566 7.74 18.10 -11.76
C ILE A 566 8.29 19.46 -12.18
N ALA A 567 8.61 19.60 -13.45
CA ALA A 567 8.85 20.89 -14.09
C ALA A 567 7.51 21.45 -14.56
N ASN A 568 7.07 22.55 -13.97
CA ASN A 568 5.81 23.22 -14.30
C ASN A 568 6.06 24.70 -14.51
N PRO A 569 5.51 25.36 -15.55
CA PRO A 569 5.71 26.78 -15.83
C PRO A 569 5.33 27.71 -14.66
N LEU A 570 4.40 27.27 -13.80
CA LEU A 570 3.94 28.07 -12.66
C LEU A 570 4.78 27.84 -11.40
N LYS A 571 5.22 26.61 -11.16
CA LYS A 571 6.02 26.22 -9.99
C LYS A 571 6.75 24.91 -10.26
N ASN A 572 8.07 24.95 -10.17
CA ASN A 572 8.89 23.75 -10.20
C ASN A 572 8.88 23.05 -8.83
N TYR A 573 8.76 21.72 -8.86
CA TYR A 573 8.93 20.84 -7.72
C TYR A 573 10.26 20.09 -7.91
N PHE A 574 11.36 20.74 -7.53
CA PHE A 574 12.72 20.22 -7.57
C PHE A 574 13.20 20.01 -6.15
N ARG A 575 13.95 18.95 -5.92
CA ARG A 575 14.52 18.62 -4.61
C ARG A 575 15.52 19.68 -4.18
N SER A 576 15.18 20.43 -3.10
CA SER A 576 16.12 21.36 -2.48
C SER A 576 17.14 20.65 -1.59
N GLU A 577 18.27 21.29 -1.31
CA GLU A 577 19.28 20.75 -0.39
C GLU A 577 18.70 20.56 1.01
N GLU A 578 17.93 21.52 1.54
CA GLU A 578 17.31 21.42 2.87
C GLU A 578 16.37 20.20 2.97
N LEU A 579 15.48 20.01 1.99
CA LEU A 579 14.60 18.85 1.95
C LEU A 579 15.39 17.54 1.96
N LEU A 580 16.43 17.48 1.14
CA LEU A 580 17.29 16.30 1.04
C LEU A 580 17.96 15.99 2.38
N LEU A 581 18.52 17.00 3.06
CA LEU A 581 19.19 16.85 4.36
C LEU A 581 18.19 16.32 5.43
N ARG A 582 16.98 16.91 5.50
CA ARG A 582 15.96 16.46 6.46
C ARG A 582 15.43 15.07 6.17
N TRP A 583 15.33 14.70 4.90
CA TRP A 583 14.96 13.32 4.54
C TRP A 583 16.06 12.31 4.87
N MET A 584 17.34 12.67 4.75
CA MET A 584 18.46 11.86 5.23
C MET A 584 18.36 11.60 6.75
N GLU A 585 18.04 12.65 7.53
CA GLU A 585 17.85 12.53 8.98
C GLU A 585 16.74 11.56 9.33
N PHE A 586 15.59 11.69 8.66
CA PHE A 586 14.42 10.83 8.82
C PHE A 586 14.73 9.36 8.48
N SER A 587 15.28 9.10 7.31
CA SER A 587 15.48 7.75 6.77
C SER A 587 16.53 6.93 7.55
N ALA A 588 17.44 7.56 8.29
CA ALA A 588 18.41 6.85 9.11
C ALA A 588 17.78 6.00 10.24
N PHE A 589 16.49 6.22 10.51
CA PHE A 589 15.73 5.52 11.54
C PHE A 589 14.58 4.67 10.95
N THR A 590 14.76 4.20 9.72
CA THR A 590 13.85 3.26 9.04
C THR A 590 14.54 1.93 8.77
N SER A 591 13.91 1.02 8.02
CA SER A 591 14.46 -0.32 7.74
C SER A 591 15.65 -0.31 6.79
N LEU A 592 15.72 0.63 5.85
CA LEU A 592 16.79 0.82 4.88
C LEU A 592 17.16 2.30 4.76
N TYR A 593 18.44 2.58 4.52
CA TYR A 593 18.95 3.92 4.25
C TYR A 593 19.30 4.03 2.78
N ARG A 594 18.27 4.30 1.93
CA ARG A 594 18.38 4.23 0.47
C ARG A 594 18.01 5.55 -0.20
N SER A 595 18.91 6.06 -1.05
CA SER A 595 18.66 7.24 -1.87
C SER A 595 18.09 6.90 -3.25
N HIS A 596 17.45 7.89 -3.87
CA HIS A 596 17.01 7.87 -5.27
C HIS A 596 17.36 9.20 -5.95
N GLU A 597 17.90 9.14 -7.19
CA GLU A 597 18.20 10.36 -7.96
C GLU A 597 16.94 11.06 -8.49
N GLY A 598 15.81 10.34 -8.56
CA GLY A 598 14.55 10.83 -9.09
C GLY A 598 14.43 10.67 -10.61
N ASN A 599 13.24 10.98 -11.14
CA ASN A 599 12.95 10.94 -12.59
C ASN A 599 13.66 12.06 -13.38
N ARG A 600 14.15 13.10 -12.71
CA ARG A 600 14.89 14.23 -13.27
C ARG A 600 16.17 14.47 -12.46
N PRO A 601 17.18 13.59 -12.58
CA PRO A 601 18.37 13.61 -11.71
C PRO A 601 19.16 14.91 -11.80
N ASP A 602 19.21 15.55 -12.97
CA ASP A 602 19.97 16.76 -13.21
C ASP A 602 19.31 18.04 -12.64
N ASP A 603 18.01 17.97 -12.35
CA ASP A 603 17.24 19.09 -11.74
C ASP A 603 17.20 19.01 -10.21
N ASN A 604 17.62 17.89 -9.63
CA ASN A 604 17.54 17.59 -8.19
C ASN A 604 18.89 17.74 -7.46
N GLN A 605 18.87 18.20 -6.22
CA GLN A 605 20.01 18.01 -5.32
C GLN A 605 20.18 16.53 -5.00
N GLN A 606 21.40 16.03 -5.11
CA GLN A 606 21.77 14.63 -4.87
C GLN A 606 22.63 14.51 -3.61
N VAL A 607 22.73 13.30 -3.06
CA VAL A 607 23.54 13.03 -1.86
C VAL A 607 25.03 13.34 -2.04
N TYR A 608 25.47 13.51 -3.28
CA TYR A 608 26.82 13.86 -3.69
C TYR A 608 26.94 15.24 -4.38
N SER A 609 25.89 16.05 -4.44
CA SER A 609 25.89 17.35 -5.15
C SER A 609 26.77 18.41 -4.51
N SER A 610 27.07 18.30 -3.22
CA SER A 610 27.94 19.22 -2.49
C SER A 610 28.72 18.49 -1.39
N VAL A 611 29.87 19.06 -1.00
CA VAL A 611 30.64 18.54 0.14
C VAL A 611 29.80 18.53 1.43
N ALA A 612 28.92 19.52 1.61
CA ALA A 612 28.04 19.61 2.77
C ALA A 612 27.01 18.48 2.76
N ALA A 613 26.33 18.24 1.63
CA ALA A 613 25.36 17.17 1.47
C ALA A 613 26.02 15.78 1.68
N THR A 614 27.19 15.54 1.06
CA THR A 614 27.91 14.27 1.20
C THR A 614 28.35 14.02 2.65
N ARG A 615 28.84 15.06 3.34
CA ARG A 615 29.24 14.95 4.76
C ARG A 615 28.03 14.64 5.66
N HIS A 616 26.90 15.28 5.40
CA HIS A 616 25.65 15.03 6.15
C HIS A 616 25.13 13.62 5.89
N PHE A 617 25.13 13.19 4.62
CA PHE A 617 24.75 11.83 4.24
C PHE A 617 25.66 10.79 4.91
N ALA A 618 26.98 11.00 4.90
CA ALA A 618 27.94 10.11 5.58
C ALA A 618 27.70 10.05 7.09
N ARG A 619 27.35 11.18 7.74
CA ARG A 619 27.01 11.20 9.16
C ARG A 619 25.83 10.30 9.47
N PHE A 620 24.72 10.44 8.72
CA PHE A 620 23.52 9.66 8.98
C PHE A 620 23.62 8.21 8.51
N ALA A 621 24.41 7.92 7.48
CA ALA A 621 24.78 6.55 7.12
C ALA A 621 25.56 5.82 8.25
N ARG A 622 26.48 6.53 8.97
CA ARG A 622 27.15 5.98 10.15
C ARG A 622 26.20 5.77 11.32
N ILE A 623 25.25 6.68 11.57
CA ILE A 623 24.22 6.52 12.60
C ILE A 623 23.35 5.30 12.25
N PHE A 624 22.93 5.19 10.99
CA PHE A 624 22.21 4.02 10.51
C PHE A 624 22.98 2.73 10.75
N ALA A 625 24.26 2.67 10.37
CA ALA A 625 25.11 1.49 10.61
C ALA A 625 25.30 1.20 12.11
N ALA A 626 25.48 2.23 12.95
CA ALA A 626 25.64 2.06 14.38
C ALA A 626 24.40 1.48 15.08
N LEU A 627 23.20 1.74 14.54
CA LEU A 627 21.94 1.18 15.03
C LEU A 627 21.64 -0.23 14.48
N ALA A 628 22.51 -0.83 13.66
CA ALA A 628 22.30 -2.15 13.07
C ALA A 628 21.97 -3.25 14.11
N PRO A 629 22.66 -3.36 15.28
CA PRO A 629 22.30 -4.36 16.29
C PRO A 629 20.87 -4.19 16.81
N TYR A 630 20.44 -2.95 17.09
CA TYR A 630 19.08 -2.66 17.54
C TYR A 630 18.04 -2.98 16.47
N ARG A 631 18.30 -2.60 15.21
CA ARG A 631 17.40 -2.97 14.12
C ARG A 631 17.34 -4.47 13.86
N ALA A 632 18.42 -5.22 14.10
CA ALA A 632 18.39 -6.68 14.01
C ALA A 632 17.41 -7.30 15.02
N GLU A 633 17.36 -6.78 16.25
CA GLU A 633 16.36 -7.19 17.25
C GLU A 633 14.93 -6.85 16.78
N LEU A 634 14.73 -5.66 16.24
CA LEU A 634 13.42 -5.24 15.70
C LEU A 634 12.99 -6.06 14.48
N MET A 635 13.93 -6.42 13.59
CA MET A 635 13.65 -7.32 12.45
C MET A 635 13.31 -8.74 12.91
N ALA A 636 13.90 -9.20 14.01
CA ALA A 636 13.51 -10.47 14.64
C ALA A 636 12.07 -10.39 15.19
N GLN A 637 11.69 -9.29 15.85
CA GLN A 637 10.29 -9.05 16.26
C GLN A 637 9.36 -9.00 15.06
N ALA A 638 9.74 -8.32 13.96
CA ALA A 638 8.95 -8.25 12.73
C ALA A 638 8.69 -9.64 12.15
N SER A 639 9.70 -10.50 12.08
CA SER A 639 9.55 -11.86 11.53
C SER A 639 8.81 -12.82 12.47
N GLN A 640 8.90 -12.65 13.77
CA GLN A 640 8.29 -13.54 14.77
C GLN A 640 6.88 -13.08 15.17
N GLN A 641 6.62 -11.79 15.22
CA GLN A 641 5.40 -11.18 15.75
C GLN A 641 4.69 -10.25 14.73
N GLY A 642 5.33 -9.91 13.61
CA GLY A 642 4.78 -8.98 12.61
C GLY A 642 4.85 -7.51 13.03
N LEU A 643 5.54 -7.19 14.14
CA LEU A 643 5.59 -5.81 14.65
C LEU A 643 6.43 -4.91 13.75
N PRO A 644 5.97 -3.70 13.43
CA PRO A 644 6.73 -2.78 12.59
C PRO A 644 7.96 -2.22 13.32
N LEU A 645 8.99 -1.84 12.55
CA LEU A 645 10.14 -1.12 13.09
C LEU A 645 9.75 0.31 13.47
N VAL A 646 9.00 0.98 12.58
CA VAL A 646 8.50 2.36 12.77
C VAL A 646 7.11 2.30 13.37
N ARG A 647 6.93 2.85 14.56
CA ARG A 647 5.71 2.69 15.38
C ARG A 647 5.11 4.02 15.75
N PRO A 648 3.78 4.18 15.74
CA PRO A 648 3.13 5.35 16.32
C PRO A 648 3.27 5.33 17.85
N LEU A 649 3.33 6.53 18.45
CA LEU A 649 3.52 6.65 19.90
C LEU A 649 2.42 5.94 20.71
N TRP A 650 1.16 6.08 20.29
CA TRP A 650 0.01 5.49 21.00
C TRP A 650 0.08 3.95 21.11
N MET A 651 0.85 3.29 20.26
CA MET A 651 1.04 1.83 20.33
C MET A 651 1.66 1.41 21.68
N HIS A 652 2.49 2.28 22.28
CA HIS A 652 3.16 2.06 23.56
C HIS A 652 2.71 3.03 24.68
N TYR A 653 2.12 4.16 24.28
CA TYR A 653 1.67 5.24 25.16
C TYR A 653 0.22 5.60 24.83
N PRO A 654 -0.76 4.86 25.40
CA PRO A 654 -2.18 5.04 25.04
C PRO A 654 -2.73 6.44 25.33
N ASP A 655 -2.14 7.18 26.26
CA ASP A 655 -2.53 8.57 26.56
C ASP A 655 -2.23 9.55 25.40
N ASP A 656 -1.36 9.16 24.46
CA ASP A 656 -1.06 9.94 23.26
C ASP A 656 -2.23 10.01 22.25
N LEU A 657 -3.26 9.19 22.45
CA LEU A 657 -4.52 9.26 21.68
C LEU A 657 -5.17 10.63 21.70
N ALA A 658 -4.95 11.44 22.73
CA ALA A 658 -5.48 12.81 22.80
C ALA A 658 -5.07 13.71 21.62
N ASN A 659 -3.92 13.43 21.00
CA ASN A 659 -3.35 14.18 19.88
C ASN A 659 -3.55 13.54 18.50
N ILE A 660 -4.22 12.42 18.44
CA ILE A 660 -4.28 11.55 17.24
C ILE A 660 -5.10 12.15 16.09
N ARG A 661 -5.96 13.13 16.37
CA ARG A 661 -6.69 13.88 15.33
C ARG A 661 -5.78 14.76 14.47
N GLU A 662 -4.62 15.10 14.99
CA GLU A 662 -3.57 15.77 14.22
C GLU A 662 -2.72 14.72 13.51
N LEU A 663 -2.13 15.11 12.37
CA LEU A 663 -1.20 14.23 11.66
C LEU A 663 0.02 13.97 12.55
N PRO A 664 0.46 12.68 12.71
CA PRO A 664 1.65 12.36 13.48
C PRO A 664 2.88 13.17 13.02
N ARG A 665 3.61 13.73 13.98
CA ARG A 665 4.85 14.49 13.75
C ARG A 665 6.06 13.82 14.38
N SER A 666 5.86 12.71 15.07
CA SER A 666 6.89 11.92 15.71
C SER A 666 6.55 10.45 15.62
N PHE A 667 7.54 9.61 15.81
CA PHE A 667 7.40 8.16 15.78
C PHE A 667 8.45 7.50 16.68
N LEU A 668 8.26 6.23 16.93
CA LEU A 668 9.22 5.38 17.61
C LEU A 668 9.90 4.43 16.61
N LEU A 669 11.21 4.30 16.70
CA LEU A 669 11.92 3.14 16.17
C LEU A 669 11.95 2.08 17.28
N GLY A 670 11.19 1.00 17.12
CA GLY A 670 10.91 0.05 18.19
C GLY A 670 10.18 0.71 19.36
N GLU A 671 10.66 0.51 20.58
CA GLU A 671 10.08 1.06 21.81
C GLU A 671 10.97 2.13 22.46
N GLN A 672 12.25 2.18 22.10
CA GLN A 672 13.26 2.89 22.87
C GLN A 672 13.72 4.20 22.26
N VAL A 673 13.56 4.40 20.94
CA VAL A 673 14.09 5.58 20.24
C VAL A 673 12.95 6.40 19.67
N LEU A 674 12.69 7.56 20.27
CA LEU A 674 11.71 8.51 19.78
C LEU A 674 12.36 9.51 18.81
N LEU A 675 11.70 9.73 17.70
CA LEU A 675 12.11 10.68 16.67
C LEU A 675 11.02 11.73 16.44
N ALA A 676 11.45 12.98 16.34
CA ALA A 676 10.66 14.10 15.88
C ALA A 676 11.36 14.73 14.67
N PRO A 677 11.06 14.25 13.44
CA PRO A 677 11.68 14.77 12.22
C PRO A 677 11.24 16.20 11.94
N VAL A 678 12.11 16.98 11.30
CA VAL A 678 11.74 18.31 10.77
C VAL A 678 10.95 18.10 9.49
N LEU A 679 9.67 18.41 9.52
CA LEU A 679 8.69 18.18 8.45
C LEU A 679 8.30 19.45 7.67
N GLU A 680 8.89 20.59 7.98
CA GLU A 680 8.61 21.88 7.36
C GLU A 680 9.92 22.64 7.05
N PRO A 681 9.97 23.44 5.97
CA PRO A 681 11.16 24.16 5.59
C PRO A 681 11.50 25.30 6.59
N GLY A 682 12.79 25.59 6.76
CA GLY A 682 13.27 26.72 7.56
C GLY A 682 13.16 26.53 9.07
N ILE A 683 12.72 25.38 9.55
CA ILE A 683 12.58 25.10 10.98
C ILE A 683 13.94 24.76 11.59
N THR A 684 14.32 25.52 12.62
CA THR A 684 15.57 25.36 13.38
C THR A 684 15.35 24.90 14.82
N ARG A 685 14.09 24.88 15.27
CA ARG A 685 13.68 24.45 16.61
C ARG A 685 12.36 23.71 16.54
N LEU A 686 12.28 22.56 17.21
CA LEU A 686 11.04 21.80 17.43
C LEU A 686 10.74 21.73 18.93
N ASP A 687 9.48 21.95 19.28
CA ASP A 687 8.95 21.60 20.59
C ASP A 687 8.39 20.17 20.48
N VAL A 688 8.94 19.25 21.28
CA VAL A 688 8.61 17.82 21.23
C VAL A 688 7.89 17.44 22.51
N GLN A 689 6.66 16.92 22.37
CA GLN A 689 5.95 16.32 23.48
C GLN A 689 6.51 14.92 23.73
N LEU A 690 7.09 14.71 24.90
CA LEU A 690 7.61 13.41 25.30
C LEU A 690 6.53 12.65 26.09
N PRO A 691 6.33 11.36 25.79
CA PRO A 691 5.48 10.50 26.61
C PRO A 691 6.00 10.39 28.04
N THR A 692 5.14 9.93 28.96
CA THR A 692 5.51 9.69 30.35
C THR A 692 6.71 8.76 30.44
N GLY A 693 7.73 9.15 31.19
CA GLY A 693 8.95 8.37 31.35
C GLY A 693 10.20 9.21 31.44
N ARG A 694 11.35 8.54 31.43
CA ARG A 694 12.66 9.19 31.47
C ARG A 694 13.30 9.10 30.08
N TRP A 695 13.53 10.26 29.46
CA TRP A 695 14.08 10.37 28.11
C TRP A 695 15.45 11.02 28.13
N THR A 696 16.37 10.51 27.35
CA THR A 696 17.71 11.08 27.16
C THR A 696 17.84 11.59 25.74
N HIS A 697 18.14 12.88 25.57
CA HIS A 697 18.40 13.44 24.26
C HIS A 697 19.73 12.91 23.72
N LEU A 698 19.65 12.15 22.61
CA LEU A 698 20.77 11.38 22.05
C LEU A 698 22.02 12.21 21.79
N TRP A 699 21.87 13.45 21.31
CA TRP A 699 22.98 14.30 20.89
C TRP A 699 23.65 15.06 22.03
N SER A 700 22.92 15.43 23.07
CA SER A 700 23.45 16.24 24.19
C SER A 700 23.61 15.46 25.49
N GLY A 701 23.08 14.24 25.59
CA GLY A 701 23.05 13.46 26.81
C GLY A 701 22.17 14.02 27.93
N LYS A 702 21.38 15.10 27.66
CA LYS A 702 20.43 15.68 28.63
C LYS A 702 19.28 14.72 28.88
N VAL A 703 18.87 14.61 30.16
CA VAL A 703 17.74 13.81 30.63
C VAL A 703 16.61 14.73 31.05
#